data_a17ba121bdebdd6b86afdf9fab9e54f2
#
_entry.id   a17ba121bdebdd6b86afdf9fab9e54f2
#
_cell.length_a   1.000
_cell.length_b   1.000
_cell.length_c   1.000
_cell.angle_alpha   90.00
_cell.angle_beta   90.00
_cell.angle_gamma   90.00
#
_symmetry.space_group_name_H-M   'P 1'
#
loop_
_entity.id
_entity.type
_entity.pdbx_description
1 polymer ?
#
loop_
_entity_poly.entity_id
_entity_poly.type
_entity_poly.pdbx_seq_one_letter_code
_entity_poly.pdbx_strand_id
1 'polypeptide(L)'
;MESSTESEDEDDRKMDRNSTPTGELTSEYWQIQKLIKFVKIGNQTATLIALCALNDFDMRSEACQMAVRDVNGLLVLTNMLRTDHDKCKIATMKLLDPLTEKSKYNRRELIRFGAMHSLIEHIATSDNRDVVGWAATIIANMSQSSLARNILKHHDGIRKLVNLLDYKENDQVRVSYQKRIYYTLSNETLAKNLQVARSATRALWSCCRDSQRCRVAVLKTGGVPYLANLVTLEDEDILVPVTGLIQECCIEKNFRLAVQHTNIIEDVVNHLTRDNLELKTYGALTIFRCAEEKETRDIVYEQDGILPIIDLLSLKERNALAAATGAVWKCAKSEENARRFLHLDMMEMLLKYIHPQYPDEWTEEVQAHAIGAIGELVRVPEGCFELYRCHGCEGLIGMLGHPNRDISINVAKAICNSSLEIGCKEKFKRMDGIRLLWTLLKSYDDEVIINSAWALCVLIDNDETDAENIRSFVGGLEILVNLLKSENLEVLTSVCAVISEVAIDYQNVGIISDYDVVPLLAELTNVEDNRLKRYLAEAIARCGVFGDNARAFRTSGAVYKIVKYLYIEDIPLQEATVRALYQLSRDPANCAIIHKHGGVKLLLEMVGSDDPDLQEAAAGCLANIRRLAVTENTKTPKKSRTASSKSSH
;
A
#
# COMPACT_ATOMS: atom_id res chain seq x y z
N MET A 1 3.22 12.58 -15.33
CA MET A 1 4.02 11.34 -15.45
C MET A 1 3.85 10.74 -16.86
N GLU A 2 4.35 11.41 -17.87
CA GLU A 2 4.36 10.97 -19.29
C GLU A 2 5.76 10.99 -19.92
N SER A 3 6.83 11.21 -19.11
CA SER A 3 8.20 11.40 -19.62
C SER A 3 9.11 10.18 -19.54
N SER A 4 8.65 9.02 -19.07
CA SER A 4 9.48 7.81 -18.98
C SER A 4 9.42 6.89 -20.20
N THR A 5 8.54 7.14 -21.17
CA THR A 5 8.38 6.29 -22.35
C THR A 5 9.35 6.61 -23.49
N GLU A 6 9.92 7.82 -23.52
CA GLU A 6 10.85 8.22 -24.60
C GLU A 6 12.30 7.74 -24.37
N SER A 7 12.71 7.55 -23.10
CA SER A 7 14.07 7.07 -22.78
C SER A 7 14.25 5.56 -22.97
N GLU A 8 13.20 4.77 -22.76
CA GLU A 8 13.22 3.33 -23.04
C GLU A 8 13.29 3.02 -24.54
N ASP A 9 12.76 3.92 -25.39
CA ASP A 9 12.74 3.76 -26.85
C ASP A 9 14.12 4.00 -27.52
N GLU A 10 15.05 4.74 -26.90
CA GLU A 10 16.37 5.02 -27.47
C GLU A 10 17.41 3.94 -27.14
N ASP A 11 17.34 3.33 -25.98
CA ASP A 11 18.28 2.26 -25.58
C ASP A 11 17.97 0.94 -26.29
N ASP A 12 16.69 0.62 -26.53
CA ASP A 12 16.30 -0.56 -27.32
C ASP A 12 16.70 -0.44 -28.81
N ARG A 13 16.80 0.76 -29.37
CA ARG A 13 17.29 0.97 -30.75
C ARG A 13 18.79 0.68 -30.93
N LYS A 14 19.57 0.75 -29.88
CA LYS A 14 21.02 0.50 -29.89
C LYS A 14 21.36 -1.00 -29.73
N MET A 15 20.52 -1.74 -28.99
CA MET A 15 20.76 -3.18 -28.76
C MET A 15 20.47 -4.06 -29.99
N ASP A 16 19.43 -3.72 -30.77
CA ASP A 16 19.02 -4.53 -31.94
C ASP A 16 19.88 -4.35 -33.20
N ARG A 17 20.77 -3.34 -33.25
CA ARG A 17 21.67 -3.12 -34.43
C ARG A 17 22.97 -3.88 -34.40
N ASN A 18 23.33 -4.51 -33.29
CA ASN A 18 24.63 -5.14 -33.10
C ASN A 18 24.63 -6.69 -33.18
N SER A 19 23.50 -7.34 -33.45
CA SER A 19 23.46 -8.79 -33.67
C SER A 19 23.50 -9.15 -35.16
N THR A 20 24.63 -8.90 -35.79
CA THR A 20 24.98 -9.65 -36.99
C THR A 20 25.53 -10.99 -36.54
N PRO A 21 24.96 -12.14 -36.96
CA PRO A 21 25.51 -13.43 -36.60
C PRO A 21 26.86 -13.60 -37.29
N THR A 22 27.90 -13.73 -36.48
CA THR A 22 29.24 -14.16 -36.94
C THR A 22 29.31 -15.70 -37.05
N GLY A 23 28.35 -16.31 -37.78
CA GLY A 23 28.28 -17.74 -38.02
C GLY A 23 27.64 -18.05 -39.37
N GLU A 24 27.98 -19.18 -39.98
CA GLU A 24 27.30 -19.67 -41.19
C GLU A 24 25.79 -19.80 -40.90
N LEU A 25 24.94 -19.15 -41.74
CA LEU A 25 23.48 -19.21 -41.65
C LEU A 25 23.04 -20.65 -41.82
N THR A 26 22.21 -21.16 -40.89
CA THR A 26 21.75 -22.55 -40.88
C THR A 26 20.85 -22.87 -42.09
N SER A 27 20.75 -24.14 -42.45
CA SER A 27 19.84 -24.61 -43.50
C SER A 27 18.39 -24.20 -43.20
N GLU A 28 18.00 -24.19 -41.89
CA GLU A 28 16.66 -23.80 -41.41
C GLU A 28 16.37 -22.34 -41.76
N TYR A 29 17.33 -21.44 -41.65
CA TYR A 29 17.17 -20.03 -41.98
C TYR A 29 16.69 -19.85 -43.44
N TRP A 30 17.34 -20.52 -44.39
CA TRP A 30 16.96 -20.43 -45.81
C TRP A 30 15.63 -21.13 -46.11
N GLN A 31 15.34 -22.23 -45.45
CA GLN A 31 14.04 -22.93 -45.58
C GLN A 31 12.88 -22.08 -45.11
N ILE A 32 13.01 -21.42 -43.96
CA ILE A 32 11.99 -20.50 -43.42
C ILE A 32 11.73 -19.35 -44.40
N GLN A 33 12.77 -18.73 -44.92
CA GLN A 33 12.63 -17.65 -45.91
C GLN A 33 11.90 -18.11 -47.16
N LYS A 34 12.18 -19.30 -47.63
CA LYS A 34 11.50 -19.90 -48.79
C LYS A 34 10.02 -20.18 -48.51
N LEU A 35 9.71 -20.73 -47.34
CA LEU A 35 8.34 -21.02 -46.95
C LEU A 35 7.52 -19.74 -46.77
N ILE A 36 8.06 -18.67 -46.18
CA ILE A 36 7.37 -17.37 -46.09
C ILE A 36 7.07 -16.77 -47.47
N LYS A 37 7.97 -16.94 -48.46
CA LYS A 37 7.68 -16.54 -49.83
C LYS A 37 6.52 -17.35 -50.41
N PHE A 38 6.42 -18.65 -50.13
CA PHE A 38 5.26 -19.46 -50.54
C PHE A 38 3.96 -19.04 -49.84
N VAL A 39 4.01 -18.67 -48.55
CA VAL A 39 2.83 -18.09 -47.86
C VAL A 39 2.34 -16.83 -48.56
N LYS A 40 3.28 -15.99 -49.09
CA LYS A 40 2.93 -14.72 -49.74
C LYS A 40 2.30 -14.87 -51.11
N ILE A 41 2.72 -15.84 -51.91
CA ILE A 41 2.35 -15.97 -53.34
C ILE A 41 1.56 -17.24 -53.67
N GLY A 42 1.43 -18.16 -52.69
CA GLY A 42 0.75 -19.45 -52.91
C GLY A 42 -0.78 -19.31 -53.04
N ASN A 43 -1.40 -20.31 -53.64
CA ASN A 43 -2.85 -20.48 -53.47
C ASN A 43 -3.19 -20.97 -52.05
N GLN A 44 -4.46 -21.02 -51.70
CA GLN A 44 -4.94 -21.36 -50.35
C GLN A 44 -4.34 -22.66 -49.79
N THR A 45 -4.27 -23.72 -50.61
CA THR A 45 -3.71 -25.03 -50.21
C THR A 45 -2.20 -24.95 -50.01
N ALA A 46 -1.46 -24.33 -50.91
CA ALA A 46 -0.03 -24.14 -50.82
C ALA A 46 0.34 -23.26 -49.59
N THR A 47 -0.43 -22.21 -49.34
CA THR A 47 -0.29 -21.34 -48.16
C THR A 47 -0.48 -22.13 -46.89
N LEU A 48 -1.53 -22.96 -46.78
CA LEU A 48 -1.77 -23.79 -45.59
C LEU A 48 -0.63 -24.80 -45.36
N ILE A 49 -0.16 -25.48 -46.44
CA ILE A 49 0.98 -26.42 -46.33
C ILE A 49 2.23 -25.70 -45.86
N ALA A 50 2.53 -24.52 -46.44
CA ALA A 50 3.69 -23.74 -46.03
C ALA A 50 3.61 -23.25 -44.58
N LEU A 51 2.43 -22.82 -44.11
CA LEU A 51 2.21 -22.45 -42.71
C LEU A 51 2.36 -23.65 -41.75
N CYS A 52 1.86 -24.84 -42.16
CA CYS A 52 2.05 -26.05 -41.37
C CYS A 52 3.54 -26.42 -41.28
N ALA A 53 4.27 -26.38 -42.43
CA ALA A 53 5.70 -26.65 -42.45
C ALA A 53 6.53 -25.64 -41.63
N LEU A 54 6.11 -24.36 -41.53
CA LEU A 54 6.73 -23.37 -40.67
C LEU A 54 6.52 -23.67 -39.18
N ASN A 55 5.41 -24.29 -38.80
CA ASN A 55 5.14 -24.67 -37.40
C ASN A 55 6.03 -25.84 -36.90
N ASP A 56 6.74 -26.53 -37.81
CA ASP A 56 7.68 -27.61 -37.45
C ASP A 56 9.06 -27.06 -36.99
N PHE A 57 9.33 -25.75 -37.20
CA PHE A 57 10.58 -25.10 -36.75
C PHE A 57 10.42 -24.49 -35.36
N ASP A 58 11.52 -24.47 -34.59
CA ASP A 58 11.55 -23.75 -33.32
C ASP A 58 11.60 -22.23 -33.50
N MET A 59 10.45 -21.60 -33.59
CA MET A 59 10.32 -20.16 -33.74
C MET A 59 10.72 -19.34 -32.50
N ARG A 60 11.13 -19.99 -31.39
CA ARG A 60 11.74 -19.33 -30.23
C ARG A 60 13.22 -19.05 -30.45
N SER A 61 13.87 -19.78 -31.34
CA SER A 61 15.27 -19.58 -31.66
C SER A 61 15.52 -18.25 -32.39
N GLU A 62 16.62 -17.58 -32.07
CA GLU A 62 16.96 -16.26 -32.67
C GLU A 62 17.19 -16.36 -34.19
N ALA A 63 17.82 -17.43 -34.66
CA ALA A 63 18.04 -17.67 -36.08
C ALA A 63 16.73 -17.78 -36.88
N CYS A 64 15.73 -18.51 -36.36
CA CYS A 64 14.43 -18.61 -36.98
C CYS A 64 13.67 -17.27 -36.95
N GLN A 65 13.75 -16.52 -35.86
CA GLN A 65 13.15 -15.18 -35.78
C GLN A 65 13.78 -14.21 -36.77
N MET A 66 15.13 -14.23 -36.92
CA MET A 66 15.81 -13.42 -37.93
C MET A 66 15.38 -13.80 -39.34
N ALA A 67 15.31 -15.10 -39.67
CA ALA A 67 14.84 -15.55 -40.97
C ALA A 67 13.44 -15.01 -41.33
N VAL A 68 12.56 -14.95 -40.34
CA VAL A 68 11.21 -14.37 -40.52
C VAL A 68 11.27 -12.86 -40.74
N ARG A 69 12.12 -12.14 -39.99
CA ARG A 69 12.26 -10.67 -40.06
C ARG A 69 12.80 -10.23 -41.41
N ASP A 70 13.87 -10.86 -41.90
CA ASP A 70 14.61 -10.46 -43.11
C ASP A 70 13.81 -10.52 -44.41
N VAL A 71 12.74 -11.33 -44.42
CA VAL A 71 11.81 -11.40 -45.57
C VAL A 71 10.50 -10.67 -45.33
N ASN A 72 10.44 -9.76 -44.36
CA ASN A 72 9.20 -9.09 -43.93
C ASN A 72 8.07 -10.10 -43.55
N GLY A 73 8.46 -11.23 -42.96
CA GLY A 73 7.52 -12.31 -42.63
C GLY A 73 6.44 -11.89 -41.64
N LEU A 74 6.77 -11.02 -40.68
CA LEU A 74 5.77 -10.50 -39.72
C LEU A 74 4.62 -9.77 -40.39
N LEU A 75 4.90 -8.99 -41.46
CA LEU A 75 3.86 -8.33 -42.25
C LEU A 75 3.02 -9.35 -43.00
N VAL A 76 3.66 -10.38 -43.61
CA VAL A 76 2.95 -11.47 -44.31
C VAL A 76 2.03 -12.21 -43.35
N LEU A 77 2.49 -12.58 -42.17
CA LEU A 77 1.69 -13.25 -41.14
C LEU A 77 0.54 -12.36 -40.65
N THR A 78 0.78 -11.05 -40.48
CA THR A 78 -0.30 -10.11 -40.11
C THR A 78 -1.40 -10.08 -41.18
N ASN A 79 -1.04 -10.10 -42.47
CA ASN A 79 -2.03 -10.14 -43.55
C ASN A 79 -2.80 -11.47 -43.58
N MET A 80 -2.17 -12.58 -43.16
CA MET A 80 -2.83 -13.88 -43.03
C MET A 80 -3.92 -13.90 -41.95
N LEU A 81 -3.82 -13.04 -40.92
CA LEU A 81 -4.89 -12.90 -39.93
C LEU A 81 -6.19 -12.37 -40.54
N ARG A 82 -6.15 -11.69 -41.71
CA ARG A 82 -7.31 -11.07 -42.37
C ARG A 82 -7.95 -11.96 -43.42
N THR A 83 -7.46 -13.18 -43.62
CA THR A 83 -8.03 -14.13 -44.60
C THR A 83 -9.36 -14.66 -44.10
N ASP A 84 -10.25 -15.10 -45.03
CA ASP A 84 -11.53 -15.73 -44.66
C ASP A 84 -11.40 -17.20 -44.23
N HIS A 85 -10.21 -17.80 -44.40
CA HIS A 85 -9.99 -19.22 -44.17
C HIS A 85 -9.48 -19.52 -42.78
N ASP A 86 -10.30 -20.06 -41.88
CA ASP A 86 -9.99 -20.30 -40.47
C ASP A 86 -8.76 -21.18 -40.24
N LYS A 87 -8.55 -22.23 -41.04
CA LYS A 87 -7.34 -23.09 -40.87
C LYS A 87 -6.05 -22.31 -41.10
N CYS A 88 -6.04 -21.35 -42.08
CA CYS A 88 -4.88 -20.47 -42.26
C CYS A 88 -4.71 -19.49 -41.11
N LYS A 89 -5.80 -18.91 -40.58
CA LYS A 89 -5.75 -18.04 -39.38
C LYS A 89 -5.15 -18.79 -38.21
N ILE A 90 -5.65 -20.00 -37.90
CA ILE A 90 -5.16 -20.82 -36.78
C ILE A 90 -3.69 -21.19 -36.97
N ALA A 91 -3.29 -21.66 -38.17
CA ALA A 91 -1.88 -21.98 -38.43
C ALA A 91 -0.96 -20.77 -38.30
N THR A 92 -1.41 -19.59 -38.72
CA THR A 92 -0.70 -18.32 -38.55
C THR A 92 -0.57 -17.93 -37.08
N MET A 93 -1.66 -18.03 -36.30
CA MET A 93 -1.64 -17.70 -34.86
C MET A 93 -0.73 -18.65 -34.07
N LYS A 94 -0.69 -19.94 -34.41
CA LYS A 94 0.26 -20.91 -33.85
C LYS A 94 1.72 -20.50 -34.08
N LEU A 95 2.03 -19.94 -35.26
CA LEU A 95 3.35 -19.39 -35.55
C LEU A 95 3.65 -18.10 -34.79
N LEU A 96 2.64 -17.23 -34.62
CA LEU A 96 2.80 -15.95 -33.91
C LEU A 96 3.02 -16.15 -32.42
N ASP A 97 2.53 -17.23 -31.82
CA ASP A 97 2.67 -17.50 -30.39
C ASP A 97 4.17 -17.51 -29.95
N PRO A 98 5.02 -18.41 -30.43
CA PRO A 98 6.43 -18.42 -30.06
C PRO A 98 7.20 -17.17 -30.55
N LEU A 99 6.79 -16.55 -31.66
CA LEU A 99 7.40 -15.32 -32.16
C LEU A 99 7.11 -14.10 -31.28
N THR A 100 6.02 -14.10 -30.51
CA THR A 100 5.60 -12.98 -29.68
C THR A 100 5.91 -13.17 -28.20
N GLU A 101 6.15 -14.40 -27.74
CA GLU A 101 6.31 -14.76 -26.34
C GLU A 101 7.44 -13.95 -25.64
N LYS A 102 8.64 -13.94 -26.22
CA LYS A 102 9.83 -13.28 -25.63
C LYS A 102 10.28 -12.02 -26.35
N SER A 103 10.03 -11.89 -27.65
CA SER A 103 10.58 -10.83 -28.49
C SER A 103 9.79 -9.53 -28.40
N LYS A 104 10.34 -8.52 -27.73
CA LYS A 104 9.79 -7.15 -27.73
C LYS A 104 9.70 -6.56 -29.14
N TYR A 105 10.74 -6.79 -29.97
CA TYR A 105 10.80 -6.31 -31.35
C TYR A 105 9.62 -6.84 -32.20
N ASN A 106 9.39 -8.16 -32.17
CA ASN A 106 8.31 -8.76 -32.95
C ASN A 106 6.93 -8.23 -32.50
N ARG A 107 6.71 -8.09 -31.19
CA ARG A 107 5.46 -7.50 -30.66
C ARG A 107 5.25 -6.08 -31.19
N ARG A 108 6.28 -5.24 -31.16
CA ARG A 108 6.21 -3.85 -31.65
C ARG A 108 5.89 -3.77 -33.14
N GLU A 109 6.58 -4.56 -33.98
CA GLU A 109 6.32 -4.57 -35.42
C GLU A 109 4.93 -5.10 -35.77
N LEU A 110 4.46 -6.17 -35.09
CA LEU A 110 3.09 -6.67 -35.29
C LEU A 110 2.04 -5.65 -34.88
N ILE A 111 2.25 -4.88 -33.80
CA ILE A 111 1.37 -3.77 -33.42
C ILE A 111 1.34 -2.72 -34.54
N ARG A 112 2.50 -2.35 -35.06
CA ARG A 112 2.65 -1.38 -36.16
C ARG A 112 1.94 -1.81 -37.43
N PHE A 113 1.98 -3.11 -37.75
CA PHE A 113 1.26 -3.69 -38.91
C PHE A 113 -0.24 -3.86 -38.68
N GLY A 114 -0.74 -3.57 -37.47
CA GLY A 114 -2.16 -3.60 -37.15
C GLY A 114 -2.69 -4.97 -36.73
N ALA A 115 -1.83 -5.90 -36.32
CA ALA A 115 -2.24 -7.24 -35.89
C ALA A 115 -3.25 -7.19 -34.73
N MET A 116 -3.09 -6.25 -33.78
CA MET A 116 -4.00 -6.10 -32.63
C MET A 116 -5.45 -5.86 -33.05
N HIS A 117 -5.70 -5.06 -34.08
CA HIS A 117 -7.07 -4.81 -34.56
C HIS A 117 -7.74 -6.08 -35.09
N SER A 118 -7.01 -6.87 -35.92
CA SER A 118 -7.51 -8.14 -36.43
C SER A 118 -7.78 -9.17 -35.32
N LEU A 119 -6.90 -9.23 -34.31
CA LEU A 119 -7.08 -10.13 -33.17
C LEU A 119 -8.30 -9.74 -32.33
N ILE A 120 -8.50 -8.44 -32.07
CA ILE A 120 -9.67 -7.93 -31.32
C ILE A 120 -10.97 -8.15 -32.11
N GLU A 121 -10.92 -8.07 -33.43
CA GLU A 121 -12.03 -8.41 -34.28
C GLU A 121 -12.38 -9.90 -34.21
N HIS A 122 -11.36 -10.79 -34.25
CA HIS A 122 -11.59 -12.23 -34.15
C HIS A 122 -12.21 -12.66 -32.80
N ILE A 123 -11.78 -12.11 -31.68
CA ILE A 123 -12.43 -12.41 -30.38
C ILE A 123 -13.86 -11.88 -30.29
N ALA A 124 -14.25 -10.92 -31.15
CA ALA A 124 -15.56 -10.29 -31.13
C ALA A 124 -16.56 -10.95 -32.10
N THR A 125 -16.09 -11.43 -33.24
CA THR A 125 -16.98 -11.76 -34.39
C THR A 125 -16.83 -13.20 -34.87
N SER A 126 -15.77 -13.93 -34.50
CA SER A 126 -15.58 -15.29 -35.02
C SER A 126 -16.46 -16.32 -34.29
N ASP A 127 -17.19 -17.13 -35.06
CA ASP A 127 -17.95 -18.26 -34.55
C ASP A 127 -17.07 -19.48 -34.26
N ASN A 128 -15.84 -19.49 -34.79
CA ASN A 128 -14.88 -20.58 -34.59
C ASN A 128 -14.13 -20.42 -33.26
N ARG A 129 -14.44 -21.25 -32.29
CA ARG A 129 -13.84 -21.21 -30.93
C ARG A 129 -12.32 -21.38 -30.94
N ASP A 130 -11.76 -22.15 -31.88
CA ASP A 130 -10.29 -22.30 -31.98
C ASP A 130 -9.64 -20.98 -32.46
N VAL A 131 -10.26 -20.24 -33.38
CA VAL A 131 -9.79 -18.92 -33.82
C VAL A 131 -9.83 -17.93 -32.63
N VAL A 132 -10.93 -17.92 -31.87
CA VAL A 132 -11.11 -17.06 -30.70
C VAL A 132 -10.06 -17.37 -29.63
N GLY A 133 -9.84 -18.65 -29.32
CA GLY A 133 -8.85 -19.09 -28.33
C GLY A 133 -7.42 -18.69 -28.69
N TRP A 134 -7.00 -18.93 -29.94
CA TRP A 134 -5.67 -18.53 -30.41
C TRP A 134 -5.51 -17.01 -30.47
N ALA A 135 -6.55 -16.28 -30.91
CA ALA A 135 -6.51 -14.81 -30.90
C ALA A 135 -6.31 -14.26 -29.48
N ALA A 136 -7.02 -14.82 -28.48
CA ALA A 136 -6.85 -14.44 -27.09
C ALA A 136 -5.43 -14.78 -26.57
N THR A 137 -4.85 -15.91 -26.99
CA THR A 137 -3.47 -16.30 -26.63
C THR A 137 -2.44 -15.27 -27.16
N ILE A 138 -2.57 -14.87 -28.43
CA ILE A 138 -1.67 -13.86 -29.01
C ILE A 138 -1.88 -12.50 -28.33
N ILE A 139 -3.11 -12.13 -28.02
CA ILE A 139 -3.42 -10.90 -27.26
C ILE A 139 -2.69 -10.94 -25.90
N ALA A 140 -2.64 -12.10 -25.23
CA ALA A 140 -1.91 -12.23 -23.96
C ALA A 140 -0.44 -11.87 -24.11
N ASN A 141 0.25 -12.42 -25.13
CA ASN A 141 1.64 -12.11 -25.41
C ASN A 141 1.86 -10.63 -25.79
N MET A 142 1.00 -10.10 -26.65
CA MET A 142 1.06 -8.71 -27.12
C MET A 142 0.83 -7.70 -25.97
N SER A 143 -0.01 -8.03 -25.01
CA SER A 143 -0.40 -7.16 -23.89
C SER A 143 0.71 -6.87 -22.87
N GLN A 144 1.88 -7.51 -23.00
CA GLN A 144 3.10 -7.08 -22.32
C GLN A 144 3.54 -5.67 -22.76
N SER A 145 3.12 -5.22 -23.97
CA SER A 145 3.36 -3.86 -24.47
C SER A 145 2.27 -2.88 -24.02
N SER A 146 2.66 -1.70 -23.53
CA SER A 146 1.73 -0.62 -23.18
C SER A 146 0.89 -0.15 -24.38
N LEU A 147 1.49 -0.13 -25.58
CA LEU A 147 0.78 0.20 -26.83
C LEU A 147 -0.36 -0.78 -27.12
N ALA A 148 -0.12 -2.09 -26.95
CA ALA A 148 -1.16 -3.11 -27.15
C ALA A 148 -2.30 -2.95 -26.15
N ARG A 149 -1.97 -2.68 -24.86
CA ARG A 149 -2.98 -2.41 -23.81
C ARG A 149 -3.83 -1.19 -24.12
N ASN A 150 -3.24 -0.13 -24.67
CA ASN A 150 -3.97 1.06 -25.09
C ASN A 150 -4.92 0.77 -26.27
N ILE A 151 -4.49 0.00 -27.29
CA ILE A 151 -5.33 -0.41 -28.41
C ILE A 151 -6.51 -1.26 -27.91
N LEU A 152 -6.24 -2.25 -27.04
CA LEU A 152 -7.29 -3.07 -26.43
C LEU A 152 -8.35 -2.22 -25.74
N LYS A 153 -7.94 -1.21 -24.98
CA LYS A 153 -8.85 -0.31 -24.28
C LYS A 153 -9.70 0.51 -25.24
N HIS A 154 -9.09 1.10 -26.28
CA HIS A 154 -9.81 1.93 -27.25
C HIS A 154 -10.83 1.15 -28.08
N HIS A 155 -10.60 -0.14 -28.32
CA HIS A 155 -11.49 -1.02 -29.10
C HIS A 155 -12.38 -1.91 -28.22
N ASP A 156 -12.58 -1.54 -26.94
CA ASP A 156 -13.42 -2.27 -25.99
C ASP A 156 -13.00 -3.75 -25.82
N GLY A 157 -11.71 -4.03 -26.03
CA GLY A 157 -11.17 -5.38 -26.00
C GLY A 157 -11.25 -6.04 -24.62
N ILE A 158 -11.15 -5.26 -23.53
CA ILE A 158 -11.28 -5.81 -22.17
C ILE A 158 -12.68 -6.40 -21.96
N ARG A 159 -13.75 -5.69 -22.35
CA ARG A 159 -15.12 -6.22 -22.25
C ARG A 159 -15.31 -7.46 -23.10
N LYS A 160 -14.76 -7.48 -24.32
CA LYS A 160 -14.81 -8.64 -25.19
C LYS A 160 -14.13 -9.86 -24.56
N LEU A 161 -12.95 -9.68 -23.95
CA LEU A 161 -12.25 -10.75 -23.23
C LEU A 161 -13.02 -11.20 -21.99
N VAL A 162 -13.62 -10.27 -21.21
CA VAL A 162 -14.45 -10.63 -20.04
C VAL A 162 -15.66 -11.46 -20.45
N ASN A 163 -16.32 -11.15 -21.57
CA ASN A 163 -17.44 -11.95 -22.07
C ASN A 163 -17.02 -13.38 -22.44
N LEU A 164 -15.76 -13.61 -22.82
CA LEU A 164 -15.24 -14.96 -23.13
C LEU A 164 -15.00 -15.80 -21.89
N LEU A 165 -15.05 -15.22 -20.68
CA LEU A 165 -14.96 -15.96 -19.41
C LEU A 165 -16.23 -16.77 -19.12
N ASP A 166 -17.36 -16.45 -19.77
CA ASP A 166 -18.60 -17.21 -19.66
C ASP A 166 -18.55 -18.49 -20.47
N TYR A 167 -17.95 -19.53 -19.89
CA TYR A 167 -17.83 -20.84 -20.54
C TYR A 167 -19.14 -21.64 -20.56
N LYS A 168 -20.16 -21.20 -19.82
CA LYS A 168 -21.48 -21.86 -19.73
C LYS A 168 -22.47 -21.32 -20.76
N GLU A 169 -22.19 -20.18 -21.39
CA GLU A 169 -23.06 -19.58 -22.39
C GLU A 169 -23.09 -20.43 -23.68
N ASN A 170 -24.28 -20.76 -24.13
CA ASN A 170 -24.50 -21.43 -25.43
C ASN A 170 -24.92 -20.39 -26.44
N ASP A 171 -24.13 -20.14 -27.50
CA ASP A 171 -24.39 -19.15 -28.55
C ASP A 171 -25.75 -19.30 -29.23
N GLN A 172 -26.39 -20.50 -29.13
CA GLN A 172 -27.71 -20.75 -29.67
C GLN A 172 -28.89 -20.21 -28.83
N VAL A 173 -28.66 -19.75 -27.59
CA VAL A 173 -29.74 -19.24 -26.70
C VAL A 173 -30.10 -17.78 -26.98
N ARG A 174 -29.28 -17.05 -27.75
CA ARG A 174 -29.59 -15.64 -28.11
C ARG A 174 -30.84 -15.42 -28.95
N VAL A 175 -31.46 -16.48 -29.51
CA VAL A 175 -32.53 -16.35 -30.51
C VAL A 175 -33.95 -16.69 -30.01
N SER A 176 -34.15 -17.20 -28.78
CA SER A 176 -35.52 -17.56 -28.35
C SER A 176 -35.81 -17.29 -26.86
N TYR A 177 -36.40 -16.11 -26.61
CA TYR A 177 -36.97 -15.75 -25.29
C TYR A 177 -38.27 -16.53 -24.94
N GLN A 178 -38.69 -17.52 -25.72
CA GLN A 178 -40.01 -18.16 -25.55
C GLN A 178 -40.04 -19.66 -25.24
N LYS A 179 -38.90 -20.37 -25.21
CA LYS A 179 -38.89 -21.79 -24.75
C LYS A 179 -37.64 -22.05 -23.91
N ARG A 180 -37.80 -22.22 -22.59
CA ARG A 180 -36.81 -22.81 -21.70
C ARG A 180 -36.58 -24.27 -22.08
N ILE A 181 -35.70 -24.52 -23.04
CA ILE A 181 -35.14 -25.85 -23.28
C ILE A 181 -33.70 -25.81 -22.79
N TYR A 182 -33.41 -26.47 -21.70
CA TYR A 182 -32.05 -26.67 -21.19
C TYR A 182 -31.33 -27.64 -22.15
N TYR A 183 -30.57 -27.13 -23.11
CA TYR A 183 -29.59 -27.95 -23.79
C TYR A 183 -28.35 -28.07 -22.91
N THR A 184 -28.05 -29.27 -22.42
CA THR A 184 -26.73 -29.63 -21.92
C THR A 184 -25.74 -29.48 -23.06
N LEU A 185 -24.72 -28.60 -22.85
CA LEU A 185 -23.59 -28.50 -23.79
C LEU A 185 -22.97 -29.88 -23.99
N SER A 186 -22.58 -30.23 -25.22
CA SER A 186 -21.78 -31.43 -25.43
C SER A 186 -20.44 -31.27 -24.69
N ASN A 187 -19.88 -32.35 -24.16
CA ASN A 187 -18.58 -32.31 -23.48
C ASN A 187 -17.48 -31.68 -24.33
N GLU A 188 -17.53 -31.85 -25.65
CA GLU A 188 -16.58 -31.24 -26.58
C GLU A 188 -16.74 -29.70 -26.68
N THR A 189 -17.98 -29.20 -26.74
CA THR A 189 -18.25 -27.75 -26.77
C THR A 189 -17.83 -27.10 -25.47
N LEU A 190 -18.12 -27.75 -24.33
CA LEU A 190 -17.70 -27.26 -23.01
C LEU A 190 -16.18 -27.20 -22.91
N ALA A 191 -15.46 -28.23 -23.38
CA ALA A 191 -14.00 -28.25 -23.39
C ALA A 191 -13.40 -27.09 -24.24
N LYS A 192 -13.97 -26.81 -25.41
CA LYS A 192 -13.56 -25.70 -26.26
C LYS A 192 -13.84 -24.34 -25.61
N ASN A 193 -15.00 -24.17 -24.97
CA ASN A 193 -15.33 -22.96 -24.25
C ASN A 193 -14.39 -22.72 -23.07
N LEU A 194 -14.06 -23.77 -22.31
CA LEU A 194 -13.07 -23.69 -21.22
C LEU A 194 -11.68 -23.30 -21.75
N GLN A 195 -11.26 -23.86 -22.90
CA GLN A 195 -9.99 -23.48 -23.51
C GLN A 195 -9.98 -21.99 -23.93
N VAL A 196 -11.08 -21.49 -24.46
CA VAL A 196 -11.23 -20.05 -24.78
C VAL A 196 -11.19 -19.21 -23.51
N ALA A 197 -11.92 -19.59 -22.46
CA ALA A 197 -11.93 -18.89 -21.18
C ALA A 197 -10.53 -18.86 -20.54
N ARG A 198 -9.76 -19.96 -20.63
CA ARG A 198 -8.37 -20.04 -20.20
C ARG A 198 -7.49 -19.02 -20.95
N SER A 199 -7.58 -18.97 -22.28
CA SER A 199 -6.82 -18.03 -23.09
C SER A 199 -7.21 -16.57 -22.80
N ALA A 200 -8.51 -16.30 -22.65
CA ALA A 200 -9.04 -14.98 -22.31
C ALA A 200 -8.57 -14.53 -20.90
N THR A 201 -8.57 -15.44 -19.93
CA THR A 201 -8.06 -15.14 -18.57
C THR A 201 -6.58 -14.79 -18.60
N ARG A 202 -5.75 -15.55 -19.35
CA ARG A 202 -4.33 -15.22 -19.54
C ARG A 202 -4.15 -13.86 -20.19
N ALA A 203 -4.98 -13.50 -21.19
CA ALA A 203 -4.92 -12.20 -21.82
C ALA A 203 -5.29 -11.07 -20.84
N LEU A 204 -6.35 -11.23 -20.07
CA LEU A 204 -6.75 -10.27 -19.04
C LEU A 204 -5.68 -10.12 -17.96
N TRP A 205 -5.11 -11.23 -17.51
CA TRP A 205 -4.02 -11.22 -16.52
C TRP A 205 -2.81 -10.43 -17.02
N SER A 206 -2.36 -10.73 -18.25
CA SER A 206 -1.26 -9.98 -18.87
C SER A 206 -1.57 -8.49 -19.03
N CYS A 207 -2.83 -8.11 -19.33
CA CYS A 207 -3.26 -6.73 -19.43
C CYS A 207 -3.29 -6.01 -18.08
N CYS A 208 -3.69 -6.70 -17.00
CA CYS A 208 -3.91 -6.11 -15.68
C CYS A 208 -2.62 -5.90 -14.88
N ARG A 209 -1.56 -6.67 -15.14
CA ARG A 209 -0.30 -6.67 -14.39
C ARG A 209 0.26 -5.25 -14.18
N ASP A 210 0.36 -4.44 -15.24
CA ASP A 210 0.97 -3.11 -15.18
C ASP A 210 -0.01 -1.98 -15.49
N SER A 211 -1.32 -2.22 -15.37
CA SER A 211 -2.32 -1.24 -15.81
C SER A 211 -3.52 -1.17 -14.88
N GLN A 212 -3.53 -0.15 -14.02
CA GLN A 212 -4.70 0.19 -13.21
C GLN A 212 -5.98 0.33 -14.04
N ARG A 213 -5.85 0.96 -15.22
CA ARG A 213 -7.00 1.17 -16.12
C ARG A 213 -7.62 -0.14 -16.60
N CYS A 214 -6.81 -1.17 -16.85
CA CYS A 214 -7.30 -2.50 -17.23
C CYS A 214 -7.96 -3.20 -16.04
N ARG A 215 -7.36 -3.14 -14.83
CA ARG A 215 -7.96 -3.70 -13.62
C ARG A 215 -9.33 -3.11 -13.32
N VAL A 216 -9.45 -1.79 -13.39
CA VAL A 216 -10.74 -1.10 -13.21
C VAL A 216 -11.74 -1.46 -14.31
N ALA A 217 -11.30 -1.67 -15.57
CA ALA A 217 -12.16 -2.08 -16.65
C ALA A 217 -12.74 -3.49 -16.45
N VAL A 218 -11.95 -4.45 -15.94
CA VAL A 218 -12.43 -5.81 -15.60
C VAL A 218 -13.58 -5.74 -14.59
N LEU A 219 -13.45 -4.92 -13.56
CA LEU A 219 -14.53 -4.70 -12.57
C LEU A 219 -15.78 -4.10 -13.23
N LYS A 220 -15.61 -3.00 -13.98
CA LYS A 220 -16.73 -2.26 -14.60
C LYS A 220 -17.50 -3.09 -15.63
N THR A 221 -16.84 -4.06 -16.27
CA THR A 221 -17.47 -4.95 -17.25
C THR A 221 -18.11 -6.19 -16.63
N GLY A 222 -18.13 -6.30 -15.28
CA GLY A 222 -18.77 -7.41 -14.59
C GLY A 222 -17.95 -8.69 -14.59
N GLY A 223 -16.61 -8.62 -14.54
CA GLY A 223 -15.73 -9.79 -14.57
C GLY A 223 -15.80 -10.66 -13.30
N VAL A 224 -16.13 -10.08 -12.12
CA VAL A 224 -16.07 -10.81 -10.84
C VAL A 224 -16.94 -12.06 -10.79
N PRO A 225 -18.23 -12.07 -11.20
CA PRO A 225 -19.05 -13.29 -11.21
C PRO A 225 -18.50 -14.41 -12.11
N TYR A 226 -17.89 -14.07 -13.24
CA TYR A 226 -17.27 -15.07 -14.11
C TYR A 226 -16.02 -15.66 -13.48
N LEU A 227 -15.19 -14.83 -12.82
CA LEU A 227 -14.02 -15.30 -12.09
C LEU A 227 -14.42 -16.19 -10.90
N ALA A 228 -15.51 -15.86 -10.19
CA ALA A 228 -16.07 -16.69 -9.14
C ALA A 228 -16.53 -18.07 -9.65
N ASN A 229 -17.03 -18.17 -10.88
CA ASN A 229 -17.36 -19.46 -11.49
C ASN A 229 -16.13 -20.24 -11.95
N LEU A 230 -15.06 -19.55 -12.39
CA LEU A 230 -13.86 -20.21 -12.88
C LEU A 230 -12.97 -20.71 -11.75
N VAL A 231 -12.93 -20.02 -10.60
CA VAL A 231 -12.11 -20.41 -9.44
C VAL A 231 -12.61 -21.68 -8.76
N THR A 232 -13.88 -22.09 -8.96
CA THR A 232 -14.44 -23.33 -8.44
C THR A 232 -14.06 -24.59 -9.25
N LEU A 233 -13.38 -24.42 -10.40
CA LEU A 233 -12.96 -25.55 -11.23
C LEU A 233 -11.79 -26.30 -10.59
N GLU A 234 -11.58 -27.56 -11.04
CA GLU A 234 -10.48 -28.40 -10.53
C GLU A 234 -9.23 -28.35 -11.43
N ASP A 235 -9.35 -27.84 -12.65
CA ASP A 235 -8.28 -27.79 -13.65
C ASP A 235 -7.25 -26.70 -13.30
N GLU A 236 -6.07 -27.09 -12.89
CA GLU A 236 -4.97 -26.17 -12.53
C GLU A 236 -4.53 -25.27 -13.68
N ASP A 237 -4.65 -25.72 -14.92
CA ASP A 237 -4.35 -24.95 -16.12
C ASP A 237 -5.25 -23.72 -16.29
N ILE A 238 -6.44 -23.75 -15.66
CA ILE A 238 -7.38 -22.63 -15.59
C ILE A 238 -7.21 -21.89 -14.27
N LEU A 239 -7.05 -22.59 -13.15
CA LEU A 239 -6.96 -21.99 -11.83
C LEU A 239 -5.76 -21.07 -11.67
N VAL A 240 -4.58 -21.44 -12.20
CA VAL A 240 -3.37 -20.60 -12.12
C VAL A 240 -3.59 -19.22 -12.75
N PRO A 241 -4.02 -19.09 -14.03
CA PRO A 241 -4.26 -17.78 -14.61
C PRO A 241 -5.47 -17.03 -14.00
N VAL A 242 -6.49 -17.74 -13.52
CA VAL A 242 -7.64 -17.13 -12.83
C VAL A 242 -7.21 -16.49 -11.51
N THR A 243 -6.52 -17.25 -10.66
CA THR A 243 -6.01 -16.75 -9.38
C THR A 243 -4.97 -15.64 -9.60
N GLY A 244 -4.11 -15.78 -10.63
CA GLY A 244 -3.18 -14.75 -11.06
C GLY A 244 -3.86 -13.45 -11.50
N LEU A 245 -5.00 -13.51 -12.20
CA LEU A 245 -5.79 -12.34 -12.56
C LEU A 245 -6.49 -11.72 -11.34
N ILE A 246 -7.07 -12.55 -10.48
CA ILE A 246 -7.76 -12.09 -9.25
C ILE A 246 -6.78 -11.32 -8.38
N GLN A 247 -5.59 -11.89 -8.08
CA GLN A 247 -4.61 -11.21 -7.24
C GLN A 247 -4.15 -9.87 -7.84
N GLU A 248 -3.98 -9.74 -9.16
CA GLU A 248 -3.67 -8.46 -9.80
C GLU A 248 -4.80 -7.43 -9.65
N CYS A 249 -6.04 -7.86 -9.83
CA CYS A 249 -7.19 -6.97 -9.71
C CYS A 249 -7.45 -6.53 -8.25
N CYS A 250 -7.09 -7.36 -7.26
CA CYS A 250 -7.23 -7.05 -5.83
C CYS A 250 -6.29 -5.93 -5.34
N ILE A 251 -5.38 -5.41 -6.17
CA ILE A 251 -4.70 -4.14 -5.92
C ILE A 251 -5.73 -3.00 -5.76
N GLU A 252 -6.81 -3.04 -6.53
CA GLU A 252 -7.85 -2.01 -6.54
C GLU A 252 -8.87 -2.25 -5.39
N LYS A 253 -9.06 -1.26 -4.52
CA LYS A 253 -9.98 -1.34 -3.38
C LYS A 253 -11.39 -1.77 -3.79
N ASN A 254 -11.95 -1.17 -4.86
CA ASN A 254 -13.30 -1.50 -5.30
C ASN A 254 -13.42 -2.94 -5.80
N PHE A 255 -12.34 -3.53 -6.32
CA PHE A 255 -12.33 -4.94 -6.70
C PHE A 255 -12.32 -5.84 -5.47
N ARG A 256 -11.52 -5.52 -4.45
CA ARG A 256 -11.53 -6.24 -3.15
C ARG A 256 -12.93 -6.26 -2.54
N LEU A 257 -13.60 -5.10 -2.48
CA LEU A 257 -14.97 -5.01 -1.97
C LEU A 257 -15.97 -5.86 -2.80
N ALA A 258 -15.81 -5.92 -4.12
CA ALA A 258 -16.67 -6.76 -4.96
C ALA A 258 -16.44 -8.26 -4.72
N VAL A 259 -15.20 -8.66 -4.44
CA VAL A 259 -14.83 -10.06 -4.12
C VAL A 259 -15.46 -10.52 -2.80
N GLN A 260 -15.64 -9.63 -1.80
CA GLN A 260 -16.29 -9.98 -0.52
C GLN A 260 -17.74 -10.46 -0.66
N HIS A 261 -18.39 -10.15 -1.78
CA HIS A 261 -19.77 -10.61 -2.05
C HIS A 261 -19.83 -11.94 -2.83
N THR A 262 -18.71 -12.64 -2.91
CA THR A 262 -18.55 -13.92 -3.63
C THR A 262 -17.78 -14.91 -2.77
N ASN A 263 -17.77 -16.18 -3.15
CA ASN A 263 -17.00 -17.22 -2.44
C ASN A 263 -15.56 -17.33 -2.96
N ILE A 264 -15.04 -16.30 -3.66
CA ILE A 264 -13.68 -16.37 -4.25
C ILE A 264 -12.63 -16.58 -3.16
N ILE A 265 -12.77 -15.95 -1.99
CA ILE A 265 -11.76 -16.06 -0.93
C ILE A 265 -11.74 -17.44 -0.34
N GLU A 266 -12.92 -18.05 -0.07
CA GLU A 266 -13.05 -19.43 0.42
C GLU A 266 -12.41 -20.43 -0.54
N ASP A 267 -12.69 -20.29 -1.84
CA ASP A 267 -12.11 -21.15 -2.88
C ASP A 267 -10.59 -20.98 -2.95
N VAL A 268 -10.09 -19.73 -2.88
CA VAL A 268 -8.65 -19.41 -2.88
C VAL A 268 -7.95 -20.01 -1.65
N VAL A 269 -8.56 -19.93 -0.46
CA VAL A 269 -8.02 -20.57 0.75
C VAL A 269 -7.92 -22.08 0.57
N ASN A 270 -8.96 -22.72 0.02
CA ASN A 270 -8.95 -24.16 -0.28
C ASN A 270 -7.85 -24.54 -1.28
N HIS A 271 -7.53 -23.66 -2.24
CA HIS A 271 -6.46 -23.93 -3.21
C HIS A 271 -5.04 -23.88 -2.62
N LEU A 272 -4.84 -23.26 -1.47
CA LEU A 272 -3.55 -23.27 -0.78
C LEU A 272 -3.11 -24.69 -0.34
N THR A 273 -4.02 -25.63 -0.25
CA THR A 273 -3.71 -27.02 0.12
C THR A 273 -3.25 -27.90 -1.06
N ARG A 274 -3.39 -27.40 -2.32
CA ARG A 274 -2.98 -28.13 -3.54
C ARG A 274 -1.45 -28.15 -3.69
N ASP A 275 -0.90 -29.07 -4.50
CA ASP A 275 0.55 -29.21 -4.66
C ASP A 275 1.18 -28.14 -5.58
N ASN A 276 0.39 -27.46 -6.40
CA ASN A 276 0.88 -26.48 -7.36
C ASN A 276 1.40 -25.20 -6.68
N LEU A 277 2.70 -24.97 -6.76
CA LEU A 277 3.38 -23.83 -6.12
C LEU A 277 2.94 -22.47 -6.66
N GLU A 278 2.72 -22.34 -7.99
CA GLU A 278 2.24 -21.07 -8.57
C GLU A 278 0.85 -20.74 -8.05
N LEU A 279 -0.05 -21.72 -7.99
CA LEU A 279 -1.40 -21.54 -7.49
C LEU A 279 -1.41 -21.13 -6.01
N LYS A 280 -0.60 -21.78 -5.17
CA LYS A 280 -0.41 -21.39 -3.77
C LYS A 280 0.12 -19.97 -3.64
N THR A 281 1.12 -19.60 -4.44
CA THR A 281 1.73 -18.27 -4.40
C THR A 281 0.71 -17.19 -4.76
N TYR A 282 -0.06 -17.37 -5.85
CA TYR A 282 -1.09 -16.40 -6.24
C TYR A 282 -2.27 -16.39 -5.26
N GLY A 283 -2.60 -17.52 -4.66
CA GLY A 283 -3.57 -17.62 -3.57
C GLY A 283 -3.15 -16.79 -2.36
N ALA A 284 -1.92 -16.97 -1.89
CA ALA A 284 -1.36 -16.19 -0.78
C ALA A 284 -1.28 -14.69 -1.10
N LEU A 285 -0.92 -14.30 -2.35
CA LEU A 285 -0.95 -12.90 -2.80
C LEU A 285 -2.38 -12.35 -2.82
N THR A 286 -3.38 -13.15 -3.20
CA THR A 286 -4.78 -12.74 -3.14
C THR A 286 -5.20 -12.46 -1.70
N ILE A 287 -4.86 -13.35 -0.77
CA ILE A 287 -5.12 -13.16 0.66
C ILE A 287 -4.39 -11.93 1.18
N PHE A 288 -3.09 -11.77 0.87
CA PHE A 288 -2.31 -10.59 1.28
C PHE A 288 -3.00 -9.27 0.90
N ARG A 289 -3.52 -9.19 -0.32
CA ARG A 289 -4.19 -7.98 -0.81
C ARG A 289 -5.60 -7.80 -0.25
N CYS A 290 -6.37 -8.88 -0.12
CA CYS A 290 -7.76 -8.84 0.34
C CYS A 290 -7.89 -8.76 1.87
N ALA A 291 -6.90 -9.24 2.64
CA ALA A 291 -6.93 -9.21 4.11
C ALA A 291 -6.77 -7.80 4.73
N GLU A 292 -6.72 -6.74 3.90
CA GLU A 292 -7.03 -5.38 4.36
C GLU A 292 -8.48 -5.27 4.85
N GLU A 293 -9.41 -6.01 4.24
CA GLU A 293 -10.81 -6.10 4.65
C GLU A 293 -10.96 -7.15 5.77
N LYS A 294 -11.82 -6.86 6.74
CA LYS A 294 -12.02 -7.73 7.92
C LYS A 294 -12.57 -9.10 7.51
N GLU A 295 -13.54 -9.10 6.61
CA GLU A 295 -14.24 -10.32 6.15
C GLU A 295 -13.26 -11.37 5.59
N THR A 296 -12.24 -10.93 4.85
CA THR A 296 -11.19 -11.86 4.36
C THR A 296 -10.41 -12.49 5.51
N ARG A 297 -10.09 -11.70 6.56
CA ARG A 297 -9.36 -12.23 7.73
C ARG A 297 -10.18 -13.25 8.51
N ASP A 298 -11.49 -13.01 8.63
CA ASP A 298 -12.43 -13.91 9.27
C ASP A 298 -12.55 -15.22 8.48
N ILE A 299 -12.69 -15.17 7.14
CA ILE A 299 -12.72 -16.35 6.26
C ILE A 299 -11.43 -17.17 6.38
N VAL A 300 -10.24 -16.53 6.37
CA VAL A 300 -8.96 -17.24 6.52
C VAL A 300 -8.89 -17.98 7.86
N TYR A 301 -9.45 -17.41 8.93
CA TYR A 301 -9.54 -18.06 10.23
C TYR A 301 -10.51 -19.26 10.22
N GLU A 302 -11.73 -19.05 9.72
CA GLU A 302 -12.82 -20.03 9.70
C GLU A 302 -12.54 -21.23 8.80
N GLN A 303 -11.80 -21.03 7.71
CA GLN A 303 -11.45 -22.08 6.73
C GLN A 303 -10.08 -22.72 7.00
N ASP A 304 -9.51 -22.54 8.20
CA ASP A 304 -8.17 -23.06 8.58
C ASP A 304 -7.05 -22.69 7.57
N GLY A 305 -7.17 -21.53 6.90
CA GLY A 305 -6.20 -21.05 5.91
C GLY A 305 -4.84 -20.67 6.51
N ILE A 306 -4.74 -20.54 7.82
CA ILE A 306 -3.50 -20.20 8.53
C ILE A 306 -2.41 -21.25 8.32
N LEU A 307 -2.72 -22.52 8.47
CA LEU A 307 -1.75 -23.61 8.32
C LEU A 307 -1.13 -23.67 6.91
N PRO A 308 -1.90 -23.66 5.81
CA PRO A 308 -1.32 -23.63 4.47
C PRO A 308 -0.46 -22.39 4.18
N ILE A 309 -0.76 -21.24 4.79
CA ILE A 309 0.09 -20.04 4.67
C ILE A 309 1.43 -20.27 5.40
N ILE A 310 1.43 -20.90 6.56
CA ILE A 310 2.65 -21.24 7.31
C ILE A 310 3.51 -22.24 6.52
N ASP A 311 2.91 -23.24 5.88
CA ASP A 311 3.63 -24.21 5.06
C ASP A 311 4.44 -23.55 3.94
N LEU A 312 3.92 -22.45 3.36
CA LEU A 312 4.65 -21.67 2.35
C LEU A 312 5.91 -21.01 2.90
N LEU A 313 5.96 -20.68 4.18
CA LEU A 313 7.15 -20.07 4.82
C LEU A 313 8.32 -21.07 4.95
N SER A 314 8.06 -22.38 4.84
CA SER A 314 9.11 -23.41 4.83
C SER A 314 9.81 -23.55 3.48
N LEU A 315 9.27 -22.96 2.42
CA LEU A 315 9.81 -23.02 1.06
C LEU A 315 10.96 -22.00 0.91
N LYS A 316 11.87 -22.27 -0.05
CA LYS A 316 12.98 -21.36 -0.38
C LYS A 316 12.69 -20.47 -1.60
N GLU A 317 11.49 -20.57 -2.16
CA GLU A 317 11.10 -19.78 -3.32
C GLU A 317 10.72 -18.36 -2.89
N ARG A 318 11.42 -17.35 -3.45
CA ARG A 318 11.35 -15.94 -3.01
C ARG A 318 9.94 -15.34 -3.13
N ASN A 319 9.24 -15.62 -4.24
CA ASN A 319 7.90 -15.06 -4.46
C ASN A 319 6.87 -15.69 -3.53
N ALA A 320 6.99 -16.99 -3.26
CA ALA A 320 6.11 -17.67 -2.31
C ALA A 320 6.32 -17.16 -0.88
N LEU A 321 7.59 -16.93 -0.50
CA LEU A 321 7.91 -16.33 0.80
C LEU A 321 7.37 -14.92 0.95
N ALA A 322 7.53 -14.07 -0.07
CA ALA A 322 6.99 -12.70 -0.05
C ALA A 322 5.46 -12.71 0.04
N ALA A 323 4.79 -13.62 -0.68
CA ALA A 323 3.35 -13.80 -0.64
C ALA A 323 2.88 -14.27 0.75
N ALA A 324 3.54 -15.27 1.31
CA ALA A 324 3.18 -15.86 2.61
C ALA A 324 3.43 -14.88 3.76
N THR A 325 4.61 -14.24 3.83
CA THR A 325 4.91 -13.23 4.85
C THR A 325 3.95 -12.05 4.77
N GLY A 326 3.57 -11.62 3.55
CA GLY A 326 2.56 -10.59 3.33
C GLY A 326 1.16 -11.02 3.81
N ALA A 327 0.75 -12.26 3.52
CA ALA A 327 -0.52 -12.81 3.99
C ALA A 327 -0.56 -12.88 5.53
N VAL A 328 0.51 -13.37 6.19
CA VAL A 328 0.63 -13.34 7.65
C VAL A 328 0.49 -11.92 8.18
N TRP A 329 1.22 -10.94 7.61
CA TRP A 329 1.15 -9.55 8.03
C TRP A 329 -0.28 -9.02 8.03
N LYS A 330 -1.01 -9.20 6.95
CA LYS A 330 -2.36 -8.63 6.84
C LYS A 330 -3.40 -9.42 7.66
N CYS A 331 -3.27 -10.73 7.74
CA CYS A 331 -4.15 -11.56 8.57
C CYS A 331 -3.94 -11.31 10.07
N ALA A 332 -2.71 -11.03 10.51
CA ALA A 332 -2.38 -10.74 11.90
C ALA A 332 -3.00 -9.42 12.44
N LYS A 333 -3.64 -8.60 11.60
CA LYS A 333 -4.44 -7.45 12.05
C LYS A 333 -5.68 -7.85 12.87
N SER A 334 -6.17 -9.08 12.75
CA SER A 334 -7.20 -9.66 13.62
C SER A 334 -6.53 -10.31 14.84
N GLU A 335 -7.06 -10.02 16.05
CA GLU A 335 -6.51 -10.59 17.28
C GLU A 335 -6.60 -12.11 17.31
N GLU A 336 -7.68 -12.68 16.79
CA GLU A 336 -7.90 -14.12 16.73
C GLU A 336 -6.81 -14.78 15.88
N ASN A 337 -6.56 -14.22 14.69
CA ASN A 337 -5.50 -14.70 13.80
C ASN A 337 -4.12 -14.50 14.44
N ALA A 338 -3.86 -13.35 15.08
CA ALA A 338 -2.59 -13.07 15.74
C ALA A 338 -2.29 -14.12 16.83
N ARG A 339 -3.25 -14.41 17.71
CA ARG A 339 -3.10 -15.45 18.73
C ARG A 339 -2.89 -16.84 18.12
N ARG A 340 -3.64 -17.17 17.04
CA ARG A 340 -3.45 -18.44 16.34
C ARG A 340 -2.06 -18.57 15.74
N PHE A 341 -1.54 -17.51 15.10
CA PHE A 341 -0.18 -17.48 14.59
C PHE A 341 0.86 -17.64 15.70
N LEU A 342 0.69 -16.96 16.84
CA LEU A 342 1.62 -17.07 17.98
C LEU A 342 1.64 -18.51 18.55
N HIS A 343 0.50 -19.17 18.66
CA HIS A 343 0.42 -20.57 19.09
C HIS A 343 1.11 -21.56 18.13
N LEU A 344 1.42 -21.13 16.91
CA LEU A 344 2.10 -21.91 15.88
C LEU A 344 3.55 -21.42 15.68
N ASP A 345 4.18 -20.85 16.71
CA ASP A 345 5.55 -20.38 16.75
C ASP A 345 5.92 -19.36 15.64
N MET A 346 4.94 -18.61 15.16
CA MET A 346 5.12 -17.66 14.04
C MET A 346 6.17 -16.61 14.34
N MET A 347 6.28 -16.13 15.60
CA MET A 347 7.28 -15.13 15.98
C MET A 347 8.70 -15.61 15.67
N GLU A 348 9.05 -16.82 16.07
CA GLU A 348 10.37 -17.40 15.79
C GLU A 348 10.62 -17.57 14.29
N MET A 349 9.58 -17.98 13.53
CA MET A 349 9.68 -18.16 12.08
C MET A 349 9.95 -16.83 11.36
N LEU A 350 9.29 -15.74 11.75
CA LEU A 350 9.47 -14.42 11.15
C LEU A 350 10.83 -13.79 11.51
N LEU A 351 11.30 -14.02 12.72
CA LEU A 351 12.60 -13.50 13.17
C LEU A 351 13.78 -14.05 12.36
N LYS A 352 13.66 -15.23 11.74
CA LYS A 352 14.68 -15.79 10.85
C LYS A 352 14.98 -14.89 9.65
N TYR A 353 14.03 -14.06 9.22
CA TYR A 353 14.20 -13.17 8.07
C TYR A 353 14.91 -11.85 8.41
N ILE A 354 15.00 -11.48 9.69
CA ILE A 354 15.51 -10.17 10.12
C ILE A 354 16.66 -10.24 11.13
N HIS A 355 16.89 -11.39 11.76
CA HIS A 355 17.88 -11.50 12.82
C HIS A 355 19.29 -11.76 12.27
N PRO A 356 20.33 -11.03 12.76
CA PRO A 356 21.72 -11.15 12.28
C PRO A 356 22.34 -12.56 12.41
N GLN A 357 21.76 -13.42 13.25
CA GLN A 357 22.21 -14.80 13.42
C GLN A 357 21.88 -15.70 12.22
N TYR A 358 20.96 -15.27 11.35
CA TYR A 358 20.54 -16.00 10.15
C TYR A 358 20.99 -15.22 8.91
N PRO A 359 22.22 -15.40 8.41
CA PRO A 359 22.82 -14.56 7.38
C PRO A 359 22.35 -14.90 5.96
N ASP A 360 21.22 -15.54 5.79
CA ASP A 360 20.65 -15.81 4.46
C ASP A 360 20.25 -14.49 3.78
N GLU A 361 20.51 -14.39 2.48
CA GLU A 361 20.16 -13.23 1.66
C GLU A 361 18.66 -13.23 1.34
N TRP A 362 17.84 -12.69 2.24
CA TRP A 362 16.42 -12.48 2.02
C TRP A 362 16.17 -11.23 1.18
N THR A 363 15.08 -11.23 0.41
CA THR A 363 14.68 -10.02 -0.32
C THR A 363 14.15 -8.97 0.65
N GLU A 364 14.36 -7.71 0.32
CA GLU A 364 13.83 -6.58 1.12
C GLU A 364 12.30 -6.66 1.29
N GLU A 365 11.60 -7.19 0.30
CA GLU A 365 10.15 -7.40 0.36
C GLU A 365 9.76 -8.42 1.44
N VAL A 366 10.46 -9.56 1.52
CA VAL A 366 10.24 -10.57 2.57
C VAL A 366 10.53 -9.98 3.94
N GLN A 367 11.62 -9.23 4.08
CA GLN A 367 11.99 -8.57 5.34
C GLN A 367 10.95 -7.52 5.76
N ALA A 368 10.52 -6.67 4.83
CA ALA A 368 9.50 -5.65 5.10
C ALA A 368 8.17 -6.28 5.56
N HIS A 369 7.73 -7.35 4.89
CA HIS A 369 6.51 -8.07 5.24
C HIS A 369 6.65 -8.79 6.59
N ALA A 370 7.78 -9.44 6.85
CA ALA A 370 8.03 -10.12 8.13
C ALA A 370 8.01 -9.13 9.30
N ILE A 371 8.67 -7.98 9.16
CA ILE A 371 8.65 -6.92 10.18
C ILE A 371 7.24 -6.36 10.36
N GLY A 372 6.51 -6.14 9.26
CA GLY A 372 5.12 -5.72 9.31
C GLY A 372 4.24 -6.73 10.07
N ALA A 373 4.45 -8.03 9.84
CA ALA A 373 3.75 -9.10 10.57
C ALA A 373 4.11 -9.10 12.06
N ILE A 374 5.39 -8.97 12.41
CA ILE A 374 5.84 -8.82 13.81
C ILE A 374 5.15 -7.61 14.47
N GLY A 375 5.08 -6.47 13.75
CA GLY A 375 4.43 -5.25 14.24
C GLY A 375 2.93 -5.42 14.54
N GLU A 376 2.22 -6.30 13.83
CA GLU A 376 0.82 -6.63 14.14
C GLU A 376 0.71 -7.70 15.26
N LEU A 377 1.59 -8.70 15.27
CA LEU A 377 1.60 -9.73 16.32
C LEU A 377 1.86 -9.15 17.71
N VAL A 378 2.70 -8.13 17.85
CA VAL A 378 3.00 -7.48 19.13
C VAL A 378 1.91 -6.54 19.63
N ARG A 379 0.81 -6.39 18.92
CA ARG A 379 -0.36 -5.65 19.40
C ARG A 379 -1.15 -6.43 20.46
N VAL A 380 -0.94 -7.73 20.53
CA VAL A 380 -1.45 -8.56 21.62
C VAL A 380 -0.34 -8.83 22.65
N PRO A 381 -0.65 -8.87 23.96
CA PRO A 381 0.37 -9.01 25.02
C PRO A 381 1.24 -10.25 24.84
N GLU A 382 0.68 -11.37 24.40
CA GLU A 382 1.39 -12.62 24.14
C GLU A 382 2.48 -12.43 23.07
N GLY A 383 2.24 -11.56 22.09
CA GLY A 383 3.20 -11.25 21.02
C GLY A 383 4.41 -10.48 21.53
N CYS A 384 4.22 -9.53 22.47
CA CYS A 384 5.34 -8.82 23.11
C CYS A 384 6.21 -9.76 23.94
N PHE A 385 5.56 -10.68 24.69
CA PHE A 385 6.26 -11.69 25.45
C PHE A 385 7.12 -12.59 24.54
N GLU A 386 6.55 -13.08 23.44
CA GLU A 386 7.27 -13.91 22.47
C GLU A 386 8.40 -13.14 21.77
N LEU A 387 8.18 -11.88 21.39
CA LEU A 387 9.23 -11.03 20.82
C LEU A 387 10.43 -10.91 21.77
N TYR A 388 10.16 -10.67 23.06
CA TYR A 388 11.21 -10.56 24.09
C TYR A 388 11.93 -11.90 24.30
N ARG A 389 11.17 -13.00 24.43
CA ARG A 389 11.68 -14.36 24.63
C ARG A 389 12.59 -14.83 23.48
N CYS A 390 12.21 -14.53 22.25
CA CYS A 390 12.94 -14.95 21.04
C CYS A 390 14.05 -13.96 20.62
N HIS A 391 14.46 -13.03 21.48
CA HIS A 391 15.47 -12.00 21.16
C HIS A 391 15.14 -11.13 19.94
N GLY A 392 13.85 -10.95 19.64
CA GLY A 392 13.40 -10.19 18.46
C GLY A 392 13.69 -8.69 18.54
N CYS A 393 13.84 -8.14 19.74
CA CYS A 393 14.22 -6.73 19.92
C CYS A 393 15.56 -6.41 19.25
N GLU A 394 16.53 -7.32 19.32
CA GLU A 394 17.83 -7.20 18.67
C GLU A 394 17.70 -7.18 17.14
N GLY A 395 16.85 -8.03 16.60
CA GLY A 395 16.54 -8.06 15.17
C GLY A 395 15.93 -6.74 14.68
N LEU A 396 14.92 -6.20 15.40
CA LEU A 396 14.27 -4.94 15.06
C LEU A 396 15.26 -3.76 15.11
N ILE A 397 16.07 -3.65 16.16
CA ILE A 397 17.08 -2.59 16.26
C ILE A 397 18.11 -2.69 15.13
N GLY A 398 18.53 -3.90 14.77
CA GLY A 398 19.47 -4.11 13.66
C GLY A 398 18.92 -3.63 12.31
N MET A 399 17.61 -3.58 12.15
CA MET A 399 16.95 -3.14 10.91
C MET A 399 16.66 -1.63 10.87
N LEU A 400 16.82 -0.86 11.97
CA LEU A 400 16.56 0.59 11.97
C LEU A 400 17.45 1.40 11.03
N GLY A 401 18.64 0.92 10.70
CA GLY A 401 19.56 1.58 9.77
C GLY A 401 19.38 1.18 8.31
N HIS A 402 18.36 0.38 7.98
CA HIS A 402 18.17 -0.14 6.64
C HIS A 402 17.69 0.96 5.67
N PRO A 403 18.25 1.06 4.44
CA PRO A 403 17.91 2.14 3.49
C PRO A 403 16.51 2.00 2.88
N ASN A 404 15.89 0.83 2.97
CA ASN A 404 14.56 0.60 2.41
C ASN A 404 13.49 1.30 3.26
N ARG A 405 12.65 2.11 2.60
CA ARG A 405 11.58 2.90 3.19
C ARG A 405 10.58 2.05 3.97
N ASP A 406 10.09 0.96 3.37
CA ASP A 406 9.02 0.14 3.96
C ASP A 406 9.53 -0.64 5.18
N ILE A 407 10.79 -1.05 5.16
CA ILE A 407 11.46 -1.64 6.33
C ILE A 407 11.53 -0.62 7.46
N SER A 408 12.02 0.60 7.21
CA SER A 408 12.14 1.64 8.24
C SER A 408 10.79 1.98 8.88
N ILE A 409 9.72 2.10 8.07
CA ILE A 409 8.37 2.34 8.56
C ILE A 409 7.88 1.19 9.45
N ASN A 410 8.01 -0.05 8.98
CA ASN A 410 7.50 -1.21 9.69
C ASN A 410 8.29 -1.48 10.99
N VAL A 411 9.61 -1.26 10.99
CA VAL A 411 10.42 -1.36 12.20
C VAL A 411 10.00 -0.33 13.24
N ALA A 412 9.83 0.93 12.85
CA ALA A 412 9.37 1.97 13.77
C ALA A 412 7.99 1.65 14.36
N LYS A 413 7.05 1.13 13.53
CA LYS A 413 5.74 0.65 13.99
C LYS A 413 5.86 -0.52 14.98
N ALA A 414 6.71 -1.50 14.67
CA ALA A 414 6.89 -2.66 15.53
C ALA A 414 7.49 -2.27 16.88
N ILE A 415 8.47 -1.38 16.90
CA ILE A 415 9.05 -0.83 18.13
C ILE A 415 7.99 -0.03 18.90
N CYS A 416 7.22 0.84 18.25
CA CYS A 416 6.14 1.60 18.88
C CYS A 416 5.14 0.68 19.59
N ASN A 417 4.64 -0.33 18.89
CA ASN A 417 3.63 -1.24 19.43
C ASN A 417 4.18 -2.12 20.57
N SER A 418 5.40 -2.62 20.44
CA SER A 418 6.00 -3.49 21.46
C SER A 418 6.55 -2.75 22.68
N SER A 419 6.82 -1.44 22.57
CA SER A 419 7.32 -0.60 23.68
C SER A 419 6.25 -0.28 24.73
N LEU A 420 5.00 -0.69 24.51
CA LEU A 420 3.96 -0.68 25.55
C LEU A 420 4.25 -1.72 26.65
N GLU A 421 5.04 -2.75 26.33
CA GLU A 421 5.52 -3.74 27.29
C GLU A 421 6.90 -3.31 27.84
N ILE A 422 7.03 -3.29 29.19
CA ILE A 422 8.19 -2.71 29.89
C ILE A 422 9.51 -3.41 29.51
N GLY A 423 9.51 -4.74 29.37
CA GLY A 423 10.73 -5.49 29.05
C GLY A 423 11.28 -5.17 27.65
N CYS A 424 10.40 -5.05 26.67
CA CYS A 424 10.76 -4.62 25.32
C CYS A 424 11.25 -3.17 25.30
N LYS A 425 10.54 -2.27 25.98
CA LYS A 425 10.90 -0.84 26.08
C LYS A 425 12.29 -0.65 26.64
N GLU A 426 12.58 -1.25 27.80
CA GLU A 426 13.92 -1.18 28.42
C GLU A 426 15.01 -1.78 27.53
N LYS A 427 14.70 -2.88 26.82
CA LYS A 427 15.64 -3.52 25.91
C LYS A 427 16.00 -2.59 24.75
N PHE A 428 15.01 -1.95 24.13
CA PHE A 428 15.25 -0.97 23.07
C PHE A 428 16.07 0.24 23.56
N LYS A 429 15.78 0.76 24.74
CA LYS A 429 16.57 1.87 25.34
C LYS A 429 18.03 1.48 25.54
N ARG A 430 18.30 0.30 26.12
CA ARG A 430 19.67 -0.21 26.32
C ARG A 430 20.45 -0.42 25.03
N MET A 431 19.74 -0.67 23.91
CA MET A 431 20.34 -0.86 22.59
C MET A 431 20.40 0.44 21.77
N ASP A 432 20.31 1.59 22.41
CA ASP A 432 20.42 2.91 21.80
C ASP A 432 19.26 3.22 20.78
N GLY A 433 18.11 2.60 21.01
CA GLY A 433 16.94 2.72 20.11
C GLY A 433 16.45 4.15 19.96
N ILE A 434 16.49 4.97 21.03
CA ILE A 434 16.10 6.39 20.98
C ILE A 434 16.97 7.14 19.96
N ARG A 435 18.30 7.00 20.02
CA ARG A 435 19.20 7.67 19.08
C ARG A 435 19.02 7.20 17.65
N LEU A 436 18.83 5.89 17.43
CA LEU A 436 18.63 5.33 16.11
C LEU A 436 17.32 5.84 15.49
N LEU A 437 16.20 5.83 16.22
CA LEU A 437 14.93 6.41 15.77
C LEU A 437 15.06 7.92 15.52
N TRP A 438 15.84 8.63 16.34
CA TRP A 438 16.09 10.06 16.14
C TRP A 438 16.79 10.35 14.82
N THR A 439 17.67 9.46 14.35
CA THR A 439 18.30 9.61 13.03
C THR A 439 17.30 9.53 11.89
N LEU A 440 16.22 8.77 12.06
CA LEU A 440 15.16 8.63 11.05
C LEU A 440 14.30 9.90 10.92
N LEU A 441 14.27 10.78 11.92
CA LEU A 441 13.63 12.10 11.81
C LEU A 441 14.31 13.02 10.76
N LYS A 442 15.52 12.67 10.30
CA LYS A 442 16.22 13.36 9.20
C LYS A 442 15.79 12.87 7.81
N SER A 443 14.89 11.89 7.73
CA SER A 443 14.39 11.35 6.46
C SER A 443 13.70 12.44 5.63
N TYR A 444 13.70 12.27 4.30
CA TYR A 444 12.89 13.06 3.38
C TYR A 444 11.48 12.47 3.19
N ASP A 445 11.21 11.30 3.75
CA ASP A 445 9.92 10.61 3.66
C ASP A 445 9.08 10.87 4.91
N ASP A 446 7.91 11.47 4.72
CA ASP A 446 7.01 11.85 5.80
C ASP A 446 6.54 10.64 6.63
N GLU A 447 6.29 9.48 5.99
CA GLU A 447 5.83 8.30 6.74
C GLU A 447 6.92 7.71 7.64
N VAL A 448 8.19 7.79 7.22
CA VAL A 448 9.33 7.40 8.07
C VAL A 448 9.40 8.33 9.28
N ILE A 449 9.29 9.65 9.08
CA ILE A 449 9.31 10.65 10.16
C ILE A 449 8.15 10.39 11.13
N ILE A 450 6.93 10.25 10.63
CA ILE A 450 5.71 10.05 11.44
C ILE A 450 5.86 8.82 12.34
N ASN A 451 6.23 7.67 11.77
CA ASN A 451 6.29 6.42 12.53
C ASN A 451 7.46 6.42 13.53
N SER A 452 8.59 7.04 13.18
CA SER A 452 9.72 7.22 14.09
C SER A 452 9.39 8.16 15.23
N ALA A 453 8.67 9.25 14.96
CA ALA A 453 8.20 10.17 16.00
C ALA A 453 7.23 9.48 16.98
N TRP A 454 6.26 8.70 16.49
CA TRP A 454 5.37 7.95 17.39
C TRP A 454 6.11 6.89 18.21
N ALA A 455 7.12 6.21 17.64
CA ALA A 455 7.96 5.28 18.40
C ALA A 455 8.75 6.00 19.51
N LEU A 456 9.28 7.18 19.23
CA LEU A 456 9.96 8.02 20.22
C LEU A 456 9.03 8.44 21.36
N CYS A 457 7.78 8.84 21.07
CA CYS A 457 6.81 9.21 22.11
C CYS A 457 6.59 8.09 23.15
N VAL A 458 6.62 6.82 22.71
CA VAL A 458 6.42 5.68 23.61
C VAL A 458 7.72 5.30 24.33
N LEU A 459 8.89 5.46 23.68
CA LEU A 459 10.18 5.08 24.23
C LEU A 459 10.74 6.07 25.25
N ILE A 460 10.51 7.36 25.07
CA ILE A 460 11.02 8.40 25.96
C ILE A 460 10.28 8.30 27.30
N ASP A 461 11.04 8.18 28.39
CA ASP A 461 10.51 8.29 29.73
C ASP A 461 10.82 9.67 30.32
N ASN A 462 10.06 10.04 31.35
CA ASN A 462 10.24 11.30 32.08
C ASN A 462 11.40 11.20 33.09
N ASP A 463 12.54 10.60 32.69
CA ASP A 463 13.70 10.46 33.51
C ASP A 463 14.85 11.37 33.02
N GLU A 464 15.78 11.67 33.97
CA GLU A 464 16.94 12.53 33.71
C GLU A 464 17.87 11.91 32.66
N THR A 465 17.95 10.58 32.60
CA THR A 465 18.83 9.84 31.69
C THR A 465 18.45 10.02 30.25
N ASP A 466 17.14 9.87 29.92
CA ASP A 466 16.64 10.09 28.58
C ASP A 466 16.77 11.56 28.16
N ALA A 467 16.50 12.49 29.09
CA ALA A 467 16.64 13.92 28.86
C ALA A 467 18.09 14.31 28.52
N GLU A 468 19.09 13.78 29.26
CA GLU A 468 20.50 13.99 28.95
C GLU A 468 20.93 13.36 27.63
N ASN A 469 20.50 12.14 27.37
CA ASN A 469 20.78 11.45 26.11
C ASN A 469 20.30 12.27 24.92
N ILE A 470 19.07 12.79 24.96
CA ILE A 470 18.48 13.62 23.90
C ILE A 470 19.28 14.92 23.70
N ARG A 471 19.71 15.58 24.79
CA ARG A 471 20.59 16.77 24.73
C ARG A 471 21.94 16.47 24.08
N SER A 472 22.47 15.28 24.24
CA SER A 472 23.75 14.88 23.66
C SER A 472 23.72 14.73 22.15
N PHE A 473 22.53 14.61 21.52
CA PHE A 473 22.40 14.46 20.07
C PHE A 473 22.71 15.78 19.37
N VAL A 474 23.80 15.82 18.62
CA VAL A 474 24.23 17.03 17.89
C VAL A 474 23.14 17.49 16.93
N GLY A 475 22.58 18.69 17.20
CA GLY A 475 21.48 19.26 16.42
C GLY A 475 20.16 18.49 16.55
N GLY A 476 20.05 17.57 17.54
CA GLY A 476 18.87 16.72 17.68
C GLY A 476 17.59 17.51 17.95
N LEU A 477 17.61 18.40 18.92
CA LEU A 477 16.47 19.24 19.29
C LEU A 477 16.11 20.26 18.20
N GLU A 478 17.09 20.75 17.45
CA GLU A 478 16.88 21.65 16.30
C GLU A 478 16.03 20.97 15.21
N ILE A 479 16.23 19.67 14.98
CA ILE A 479 15.47 18.91 13.98
C ILE A 479 13.99 18.92 14.30
N LEU A 480 13.58 18.70 15.57
CA LEU A 480 12.18 18.73 15.98
C LEU A 480 11.55 20.10 15.69
N VAL A 481 12.26 21.18 16.00
CA VAL A 481 11.76 22.53 15.75
C VAL A 481 11.63 22.80 14.24
N ASN A 482 12.60 22.35 13.43
CA ASN A 482 12.54 22.50 11.99
C ASN A 482 11.40 21.68 11.36
N LEU A 483 11.05 20.50 11.89
CA LEU A 483 9.92 19.70 11.42
C LEU A 483 8.55 20.36 11.66
N LEU A 484 8.43 21.33 12.60
CA LEU A 484 7.22 22.15 12.76
C LEU A 484 6.91 23.05 11.54
N LYS A 485 7.83 23.17 10.58
CA LYS A 485 7.63 23.89 9.31
C LYS A 485 7.06 23.00 8.20
N SER A 486 6.75 21.75 8.49
CA SER A 486 6.15 20.81 7.52
C SER A 486 4.74 21.25 7.11
N GLU A 487 4.36 20.97 5.87
CA GLU A 487 2.98 21.13 5.39
C GLU A 487 2.09 19.91 5.67
N ASN A 488 2.68 18.79 6.10
CA ASN A 488 1.97 17.55 6.38
C ASN A 488 1.43 17.54 7.82
N LEU A 489 0.09 17.49 7.96
CA LEU A 489 -0.59 17.52 9.27
C LEU A 489 -0.20 16.35 10.18
N GLU A 490 0.05 15.16 9.65
CA GLU A 490 0.45 14.00 10.45
C GLU A 490 1.90 14.14 10.96
N VAL A 491 2.80 14.72 10.17
CA VAL A 491 4.15 15.07 10.63
C VAL A 491 4.06 16.06 11.78
N LEU A 492 3.29 17.16 11.61
CA LEU A 492 3.09 18.15 12.65
C LEU A 492 2.51 17.54 13.93
N THR A 493 1.54 16.65 13.79
CA THR A 493 0.88 15.98 14.93
C THR A 493 1.88 15.12 15.70
N SER A 494 2.65 14.27 15.01
CA SER A 494 3.62 13.38 15.64
C SER A 494 4.80 14.15 16.26
N VAL A 495 5.25 15.20 15.60
CA VAL A 495 6.33 16.06 16.12
C VAL A 495 5.89 16.87 17.35
N CYS A 496 4.66 17.42 17.36
CA CYS A 496 4.10 18.06 18.56
C CYS A 496 4.02 17.08 19.73
N ALA A 497 3.67 15.81 19.48
CA ALA A 497 3.69 14.77 20.50
C ALA A 497 5.09 14.52 21.05
N VAL A 498 6.12 14.38 20.18
CA VAL A 498 7.50 14.23 20.65
C VAL A 498 7.97 15.46 21.44
N ILE A 499 7.63 16.67 20.99
CA ILE A 499 7.96 17.91 21.71
C ILE A 499 7.33 17.90 23.09
N SER A 500 6.09 17.41 23.27
CA SER A 500 5.46 17.34 24.59
C SER A 500 6.20 16.42 25.56
N GLU A 501 6.75 15.29 25.08
CA GLU A 501 7.56 14.38 25.90
C GLU A 501 8.96 14.96 26.22
N VAL A 502 9.63 15.48 25.21
CA VAL A 502 10.98 16.09 25.38
C VAL A 502 10.96 17.33 26.27
N ALA A 503 9.87 18.11 26.17
CA ALA A 503 9.69 19.36 26.93
C ALA A 503 9.23 19.14 28.40
N ILE A 504 9.22 17.93 28.90
CA ILE A 504 9.07 17.65 30.31
C ILE A 504 10.34 18.09 31.07
N ASP A 505 11.51 17.89 30.47
CA ASP A 505 12.78 18.37 31.02
C ASP A 505 12.96 19.88 30.76
N TYR A 506 13.22 20.63 31.84
CA TYR A 506 13.34 22.09 31.81
C TYR A 506 14.50 22.59 30.94
N GLN A 507 15.63 21.88 30.89
CA GLN A 507 16.81 22.24 30.09
C GLN A 507 16.54 22.02 28.60
N ASN A 508 15.86 20.93 28.26
CA ASN A 508 15.43 20.68 26.88
C ASN A 508 14.49 21.79 26.36
N VAL A 509 13.55 22.25 27.21
CA VAL A 509 12.68 23.38 26.87
C VAL A 509 13.49 24.63 26.58
N GLY A 510 14.53 24.92 27.38
CA GLY A 510 15.44 26.04 27.12
C GLY A 510 16.03 25.98 25.71
N ILE A 511 16.60 24.82 25.36
CA ILE A 511 17.25 24.64 24.05
C ILE A 511 16.26 24.78 22.89
N ILE A 512 15.08 24.13 22.96
CA ILE A 512 14.09 24.29 21.88
C ILE A 512 13.50 25.69 21.80
N SER A 513 13.50 26.45 22.93
CA SER A 513 13.10 27.85 22.94
C SER A 513 14.11 28.75 22.23
N ASP A 514 15.40 28.45 22.34
CA ASP A 514 16.48 29.15 21.62
C ASP A 514 16.41 28.91 20.09
N TYR A 515 15.76 27.83 19.64
CA TYR A 515 15.46 27.53 18.23
C TYR A 515 14.09 28.07 17.76
N ASP A 516 13.47 29.01 18.49
CA ASP A 516 12.21 29.66 18.13
C ASP A 516 10.99 28.71 18.07
N VAL A 517 10.91 27.71 18.96
CA VAL A 517 9.75 26.80 19.02
C VAL A 517 8.43 27.54 19.27
N VAL A 518 8.44 28.58 20.11
CA VAL A 518 7.22 29.31 20.53
C VAL A 518 6.50 29.99 19.37
N PRO A 519 7.14 30.77 18.48
CA PRO A 519 6.48 31.33 17.30
C PRO A 519 5.87 30.26 16.39
N LEU A 520 6.58 29.15 16.16
CA LEU A 520 6.11 28.04 15.30
C LEU A 520 4.88 27.35 15.88
N LEU A 521 4.90 27.01 17.18
CA LEU A 521 3.71 26.43 17.84
C LEU A 521 2.54 27.44 17.86
N ALA A 522 2.81 28.72 18.02
CA ALA A 522 1.77 29.75 18.00
C ALA A 522 1.10 29.89 16.60
N GLU A 523 1.87 29.76 15.54
CA GLU A 523 1.34 29.77 14.16
C GLU A 523 0.39 28.62 13.91
N LEU A 524 0.73 27.41 14.37
CA LEU A 524 -0.07 26.21 14.25
C LEU A 524 -1.41 26.28 14.99
N THR A 525 -1.64 27.24 15.89
CA THR A 525 -2.94 27.39 16.60
C THR A 525 -4.12 27.74 15.68
N ASN A 526 -3.88 28.03 14.39
CA ASN A 526 -4.94 28.28 13.39
C ASN A 526 -5.45 27.02 12.69
N VAL A 527 -4.85 25.87 12.92
CA VAL A 527 -5.18 24.60 12.29
C VAL A 527 -6.61 24.17 12.66
N GLU A 528 -7.32 23.46 11.75
CA GLU A 528 -8.67 22.97 12.00
C GLU A 528 -8.70 21.53 12.56
N ASP A 529 -7.64 20.72 12.33
CA ASP A 529 -7.55 19.33 12.76
C ASP A 529 -7.49 19.20 14.31
N ASN A 530 -8.44 18.46 14.90
CA ASN A 530 -8.56 18.33 16.34
C ASN A 530 -7.45 17.48 16.96
N ARG A 531 -6.93 16.48 16.23
CA ARG A 531 -5.85 15.65 16.72
C ARG A 531 -4.56 16.46 16.85
N LEU A 532 -4.25 17.27 15.84
CA LEU A 532 -3.12 18.20 15.90
C LEU A 532 -3.31 19.24 17.00
N LYS A 533 -4.52 19.85 17.15
CA LYS A 533 -4.81 20.80 18.25
C LYS A 533 -4.54 20.21 19.62
N ARG A 534 -4.85 18.92 19.83
CA ARG A 534 -4.60 18.23 21.09
C ARG A 534 -3.10 18.19 21.41
N TYR A 535 -2.30 17.60 20.53
CA TYR A 535 -0.85 17.47 20.78
C TYR A 535 -0.13 18.83 20.77
N LEU A 536 -0.62 19.78 19.99
CA LEU A 536 -0.16 21.17 20.02
C LEU A 536 -0.44 21.81 21.38
N ALA A 537 -1.62 21.61 21.97
CA ALA A 537 -1.94 22.14 23.29
C ALA A 537 -1.05 21.49 24.37
N GLU A 538 -0.78 20.17 24.27
CA GLU A 538 0.15 19.47 25.17
C GLU A 538 1.58 20.05 25.06
N ALA A 539 2.11 20.24 23.84
CA ALA A 539 3.40 20.87 23.60
C ALA A 539 3.46 22.31 24.16
N ILE A 540 2.42 23.11 23.95
CA ILE A 540 2.32 24.47 24.49
C ILE A 540 2.27 24.45 26.02
N ALA A 541 1.56 23.48 26.64
CA ALA A 541 1.52 23.32 28.08
C ALA A 541 2.93 23.10 28.66
N ARG A 542 3.73 22.24 28.02
CA ARG A 542 5.10 21.95 28.44
C ARG A 542 6.06 23.11 28.19
N CYS A 543 6.03 23.71 26.99
CA CYS A 543 6.89 24.84 26.64
C CYS A 543 6.55 26.11 27.42
N GLY A 544 5.28 26.31 27.79
CA GLY A 544 4.81 27.49 28.49
C GLY A 544 5.35 27.66 29.92
N VAL A 545 5.97 26.63 30.49
CA VAL A 545 6.58 26.66 31.85
C VAL A 545 7.89 27.42 31.87
N PHE A 546 8.62 27.47 30.75
CA PHE A 546 10.01 27.98 30.70
C PHE A 546 10.06 29.49 30.49
N GLY A 547 10.84 30.18 31.35
CA GLY A 547 11.18 31.59 31.17
C GLY A 547 10.00 32.50 30.83
N ASP A 548 10.18 33.29 29.80
CA ASP A 548 9.15 34.22 29.28
C ASP A 548 8.23 33.60 28.19
N ASN A 549 8.25 32.27 27.97
CA ASN A 549 7.48 31.61 26.91
C ASN A 549 5.97 31.88 27.03
N ALA A 550 5.40 31.90 28.25
CA ALA A 550 3.99 32.24 28.47
C ALA A 550 3.64 33.64 27.93
N ARG A 551 4.56 34.60 28.08
CA ARG A 551 4.44 35.95 27.51
C ARG A 551 4.62 35.93 26.00
N ALA A 552 5.57 35.15 25.49
CA ALA A 552 5.82 35.01 24.05
C ALA A 552 4.62 34.42 23.31
N PHE A 553 3.94 33.39 23.86
CA PHE A 553 2.66 32.87 23.33
C PHE A 553 1.55 33.92 23.29
N ARG A 554 1.51 34.84 24.26
CA ARG A 554 0.57 35.96 24.22
C ARG A 554 0.87 36.92 23.08
N THR A 555 2.13 37.34 22.94
CA THR A 555 2.54 38.32 21.92
C THR A 555 2.35 37.75 20.50
N SER A 556 2.47 36.46 20.31
CA SER A 556 2.15 35.76 19.07
C SER A 556 0.66 35.52 18.86
N GLY A 557 -0.22 35.93 19.79
CA GLY A 557 -1.65 35.81 19.65
C GLY A 557 -2.20 34.38 19.83
N ALA A 558 -1.44 33.44 20.42
CA ALA A 558 -1.87 32.05 20.60
C ALA A 558 -2.93 31.89 21.69
N VAL A 559 -2.80 32.63 22.81
CA VAL A 559 -3.61 32.40 24.01
C VAL A 559 -5.11 32.47 23.76
N TYR A 560 -5.61 33.50 23.02
CA TYR A 560 -7.03 33.61 22.74
C TYR A 560 -7.55 32.51 21.81
N LYS A 561 -6.70 31.97 20.94
CA LYS A 561 -7.04 30.86 20.05
C LYS A 561 -7.17 29.55 20.83
N ILE A 562 -6.24 29.32 21.77
CA ILE A 562 -6.28 28.15 22.66
C ILE A 562 -7.53 28.18 23.53
N VAL A 563 -7.97 29.34 24.04
CA VAL A 563 -9.24 29.45 24.76
C VAL A 563 -10.43 28.96 23.93
N LYS A 564 -10.40 29.16 22.61
CA LYS A 564 -11.47 28.67 21.73
C LYS A 564 -11.53 27.14 21.63
N TYR A 565 -10.43 26.44 21.89
CA TYR A 565 -10.44 24.97 21.89
C TYR A 565 -11.32 24.38 22.98
N LEU A 566 -11.56 25.10 24.07
CA LEU A 566 -12.48 24.67 25.14
C LEU A 566 -13.94 24.51 24.67
N TYR A 567 -14.33 25.19 23.57
CA TYR A 567 -15.68 25.13 22.99
C TYR A 567 -15.87 23.95 22.03
N ILE A 568 -14.80 23.19 21.73
CA ILE A 568 -14.88 22.02 20.87
C ILE A 568 -15.29 20.82 21.73
N GLU A 569 -16.30 20.07 21.29
CA GLU A 569 -16.81 18.88 21.98
C GLU A 569 -15.88 17.67 21.74
N ASP A 570 -14.67 17.74 22.29
CA ASP A 570 -13.62 16.71 22.22
C ASP A 570 -12.91 16.70 23.57
N ILE A 571 -13.22 15.69 24.39
CA ILE A 571 -12.73 15.61 25.76
C ILE A 571 -11.20 15.61 25.85
N PRO A 572 -10.44 14.76 25.12
CA PRO A 572 -8.98 14.79 25.14
C PRO A 572 -8.37 16.13 24.73
N LEU A 573 -8.99 16.82 23.77
CA LEU A 573 -8.55 18.17 23.38
C LEU A 573 -8.84 19.20 24.49
N GLN A 574 -9.99 19.12 25.14
CA GLN A 574 -10.34 20.01 26.25
C GLN A 574 -9.37 19.85 27.42
N GLU A 575 -9.02 18.61 27.79
CA GLU A 575 -8.04 18.30 28.84
C GLU A 575 -6.66 18.90 28.51
N ALA A 576 -6.14 18.64 27.32
CA ALA A 576 -4.87 19.22 26.87
C ALA A 576 -4.91 20.77 26.89
N THR A 577 -6.04 21.34 26.48
CA THR A 577 -6.26 22.79 26.45
C THR A 577 -6.25 23.38 27.86
N VAL A 578 -6.89 22.74 28.83
CA VAL A 578 -6.91 23.22 30.22
C VAL A 578 -5.51 23.21 30.83
N ARG A 579 -4.74 22.14 30.59
CA ARG A 579 -3.34 22.05 31.02
C ARG A 579 -2.50 23.20 30.42
N ALA A 580 -2.68 23.50 29.11
CA ALA A 580 -2.02 24.62 28.46
C ALA A 580 -2.40 25.96 29.08
N LEU A 581 -3.69 26.22 29.27
CA LEU A 581 -4.18 27.47 29.87
C LEU A 581 -3.71 27.63 31.31
N TYR A 582 -3.63 26.54 32.08
CA TYR A 582 -3.08 26.59 33.44
C TYR A 582 -1.63 27.12 33.45
N GLN A 583 -0.75 26.56 32.59
CA GLN A 583 0.63 27.03 32.54
C GLN A 583 0.73 28.46 31.99
N LEU A 584 -0.01 28.80 30.95
CA LEU A 584 -0.03 30.14 30.39
C LEU A 584 -0.61 31.18 31.35
N SER A 585 -1.52 30.80 32.26
CA SER A 585 -2.12 31.69 33.27
C SER A 585 -1.16 32.16 34.36
N ARG A 586 0.08 31.64 34.39
CA ARG A 586 1.14 32.16 35.27
C ARG A 586 1.54 33.60 34.90
N ASP A 587 1.37 33.99 33.64
CA ASP A 587 1.47 35.40 33.24
C ASP A 587 0.12 36.12 33.51
N PRO A 588 0.12 37.20 34.33
CA PRO A 588 -1.12 37.90 34.68
C PRO A 588 -1.90 38.44 33.46
N ALA A 589 -1.19 38.86 32.41
CA ALA A 589 -1.86 39.39 31.21
C ALA A 589 -2.58 38.30 30.40
N ASN A 590 -2.13 37.05 30.48
CA ASN A 590 -2.82 35.92 29.89
C ASN A 590 -4.14 35.63 30.62
N CYS A 591 -4.17 35.77 31.96
CA CYS A 591 -5.39 35.66 32.75
C CYS A 591 -6.50 36.60 32.27
N ALA A 592 -6.14 37.85 31.95
CA ALA A 592 -7.08 38.82 31.40
C ALA A 592 -7.66 38.39 30.03
N ILE A 593 -6.84 37.78 29.17
CA ILE A 593 -7.28 37.24 27.86
C ILE A 593 -8.20 36.05 28.07
N ILE A 594 -7.85 35.10 28.94
CA ILE A 594 -8.66 33.91 29.24
C ILE A 594 -10.04 34.33 29.75
N HIS A 595 -10.10 35.30 30.70
CA HIS A 595 -11.33 35.83 31.22
C HIS A 595 -12.18 36.53 30.13
N LYS A 596 -11.55 37.44 29.35
CA LYS A 596 -12.21 38.21 28.29
C LYS A 596 -12.85 37.34 27.22
N HIS A 597 -12.25 36.19 26.91
CA HIS A 597 -12.73 35.27 25.87
C HIS A 597 -13.62 34.13 26.41
N GLY A 598 -14.14 34.25 27.65
CA GLY A 598 -15.16 33.37 28.22
C GLY A 598 -14.64 32.05 28.80
N GLY A 599 -13.31 31.85 28.87
CA GLY A 599 -12.72 30.61 29.38
C GLY A 599 -13.10 30.29 30.82
N VAL A 600 -13.39 31.30 31.69
CA VAL A 600 -13.73 31.10 33.10
C VAL A 600 -14.97 30.23 33.27
N LYS A 601 -16.01 30.41 32.45
CA LYS A 601 -17.24 29.62 32.57
C LYS A 601 -16.97 28.12 32.34
N LEU A 602 -16.25 27.79 31.29
CA LEU A 602 -15.92 26.39 30.92
C LEU A 602 -14.95 25.76 31.93
N LEU A 603 -13.97 26.54 32.42
CA LEU A 603 -13.05 26.06 33.45
C LEU A 603 -13.80 25.76 34.77
N LEU A 604 -14.86 26.52 35.14
CA LEU A 604 -15.70 26.24 36.31
C LEU A 604 -16.47 24.91 36.17
N GLU A 605 -16.94 24.60 34.97
CA GLU A 605 -17.60 23.32 34.66
C GLU A 605 -16.61 22.16 34.81
N MET A 606 -15.34 22.33 34.39
CA MET A 606 -14.29 21.32 34.42
C MET A 606 -13.70 21.07 35.84
N VAL A 607 -13.85 22.00 36.78
CA VAL A 607 -13.52 21.74 38.21
C VAL A 607 -14.40 20.64 38.82
N GLY A 608 -15.54 20.37 38.22
CA GLY A 608 -16.44 19.27 38.62
C GLY A 608 -16.15 17.94 37.91
N SER A 609 -15.05 17.82 37.16
CA SER A 609 -14.66 16.60 36.46
C SER A 609 -14.23 15.48 37.42
N ASP A 610 -14.49 14.23 37.03
CA ASP A 610 -13.99 13.05 37.75
C ASP A 610 -12.48 12.81 37.58
N ASP A 611 -11.84 13.45 36.56
CA ASP A 611 -10.39 13.40 36.34
C ASP A 611 -9.66 14.37 37.29
N PRO A 612 -8.82 13.86 38.23
CA PRO A 612 -8.12 14.68 39.21
C PRO A 612 -7.16 15.69 38.58
N ASP A 613 -6.46 15.32 37.51
CA ASP A 613 -5.48 16.16 36.84
C ASP A 613 -6.16 17.33 36.11
N LEU A 614 -7.30 17.06 35.48
CA LEU A 614 -8.11 18.09 34.83
C LEU A 614 -8.70 19.04 35.88
N GLN A 615 -9.21 18.49 36.98
CA GLN A 615 -9.74 19.26 38.10
C GLN A 615 -8.69 20.21 38.68
N GLU A 616 -7.48 19.70 38.95
CA GLU A 616 -6.35 20.50 39.49
C GLU A 616 -5.94 21.61 38.52
N ALA A 617 -5.77 21.29 37.23
CA ALA A 617 -5.38 22.26 36.22
C ALA A 617 -6.43 23.37 36.06
N ALA A 618 -7.72 23.02 36.03
CA ALA A 618 -8.82 24.00 35.95
C ALA A 618 -8.88 24.88 37.19
N ALA A 619 -8.80 24.29 38.38
CA ALA A 619 -8.81 25.03 39.66
C ALA A 619 -7.57 25.95 39.78
N GLY A 620 -6.40 25.48 39.34
CA GLY A 620 -5.16 26.28 39.34
C GLY A 620 -5.23 27.48 38.39
N CYS A 621 -5.79 27.28 37.19
CA CYS A 621 -6.03 28.37 36.24
C CYS A 621 -6.98 29.44 36.81
N LEU A 622 -8.11 29.02 37.41
CA LEU A 622 -9.07 29.91 38.05
C LEU A 622 -8.47 30.65 39.26
N ALA A 623 -7.64 29.98 40.04
CA ALA A 623 -6.92 30.62 41.17
C ALA A 623 -5.97 31.73 40.67
N ASN A 624 -5.25 31.52 39.56
CA ASN A 624 -4.39 32.55 38.98
C ASN A 624 -5.22 33.75 38.45
N ILE A 625 -6.36 33.51 37.79
CA ILE A 625 -7.29 34.57 37.33
C ILE A 625 -7.86 35.36 38.52
N ARG A 626 -8.27 34.67 39.60
CA ARG A 626 -8.78 35.33 40.81
C ARG A 626 -7.71 36.21 41.47
N ARG A 627 -6.45 35.73 41.54
CA ARG A 627 -5.35 36.50 42.11
C ARG A 627 -5.13 37.81 41.38
N LEU A 628 -5.21 37.82 40.06
CA LEU A 628 -5.15 39.03 39.25
C LEU A 628 -6.26 40.00 39.60
N ALA A 629 -7.50 39.52 39.64
CA ALA A 629 -8.70 40.35 39.94
C ALA A 629 -8.61 41.03 41.33
N VAL A 630 -8.07 40.32 42.34
CA VAL A 630 -7.85 40.87 43.69
C VAL A 630 -6.76 41.93 43.68
N THR A 631 -5.64 41.72 42.96
CA THR A 631 -4.54 42.69 42.89
C THR A 631 -4.90 43.95 42.13
N GLU A 632 -5.76 43.88 41.12
CA GLU A 632 -6.27 45.05 40.40
C GLU A 632 -7.24 45.88 41.23
N ASN A 633 -8.15 45.23 41.99
CA ASN A 633 -9.07 45.91 42.92
C ASN A 633 -8.37 46.61 44.05
N THR A 634 -7.21 46.13 44.49
CA THR A 634 -6.40 46.79 45.51
C THR A 634 -5.58 48.00 45.01
N LYS A 635 -5.33 48.08 43.68
CA LYS A 635 -4.62 49.18 43.06
C LYS A 635 -5.52 50.34 42.63
N THR A 636 -6.87 50.16 42.58
CA THR A 636 -7.79 51.25 42.32
C THR A 636 -8.07 51.98 43.65
N PRO A 637 -7.65 53.26 43.81
CA PRO A 637 -7.96 54.03 44.99
C PRO A 637 -9.48 54.21 45.11
N LYS A 638 -10.04 53.86 46.26
CA LYS A 638 -11.45 54.19 46.60
C LYS A 638 -11.65 55.68 46.39
N LYS A 639 -12.40 56.13 45.35
CA LYS A 639 -12.90 57.50 45.28
C LYS A 639 -13.66 57.76 46.55
N SER A 640 -13.10 58.58 47.46
CA SER A 640 -13.76 59.10 48.64
C SER A 640 -15.01 59.86 48.21
N ARG A 641 -16.16 59.38 48.63
CA ARG A 641 -17.40 60.15 48.59
C ARG A 641 -17.27 61.26 49.59
N THR A 642 -16.82 62.45 49.17
CA THR A 642 -17.01 63.67 49.91
C THR A 642 -18.48 64.04 49.87
N ALA A 643 -19.14 63.87 51.02
CA ALA A 643 -20.48 64.38 51.26
C ALA A 643 -20.43 65.90 51.31
N SER A 644 -21.03 66.57 50.35
CA SER A 644 -21.27 68.02 50.40
C SER A 644 -22.42 68.26 51.35
N SER A 645 -22.12 68.70 52.58
CA SER A 645 -23.09 69.35 53.47
C SER A 645 -23.50 70.72 52.93
N LYS A 646 -24.70 70.87 52.39
CA LYS A 646 -25.33 72.17 52.23
C LYS A 646 -25.79 72.62 53.57
N SER A 647 -25.18 73.66 54.15
CA SER A 647 -25.80 74.50 55.20
C SER A 647 -26.54 75.66 54.52
N SER A 648 -27.77 75.72 54.83
CA SER A 648 -28.65 76.87 54.58
C SER A 648 -28.26 78.08 55.46
N HIS A 649 -28.03 79.20 54.78
CA HIS A 649 -28.65 80.47 55.24
C HIS A 649 -28.67 81.40 54.03
#